data_f1829d48db67c98702990abf391f832a
#
_entry.id   f1829d48db67c98702990abf391f832a
#
_cell.length_a   1.000
_cell.length_b   1.000
_cell.length_c   1.000
_cell.angle_alpha   90.00
_cell.angle_beta   90.00
_cell.angle_gamma   90.00
#
_symmetry.space_group_name_H-M   'P 1'
#
loop_
_entity.id
_entity.type
_entity.pdbx_description
1 polymer ?
#
loop_
_entity_poly.entity_id
_entity_poly.type
_entity_poly.pdbx_seq_one_letter_code
_entity_poly.pdbx_strand_id
1 'polypeptide(L)'
;MDIYCDFNTAAPHGHYKPLLEKEQLKDQLLLNIRSCLSYLLPRGIFHGDKFYVGNIQGDKGKSLVVELSGNEAGLWHDFATGEGGDIIDLWAGVNRKSTRIEFPEVMDSIAEWFGKKHTRKYKNLEQFLTCSWNYYDENNQVIVIVNRYDLPGGKEYRPFDVKKSIFTAPEVRPLYNIPEILKSDKVILVEGEKCAEALIKQGITATTAMSGANALIEKTDWTPLKGKNIIIWPDNDEAGKRYAENATTKLISLGIASLSMIKIPENKPKGWDAADYLQESTNVSDFIKNNAKKVMIKPPLKILDWSAERFVGPVPEQKFLVEGVFPLGVTSIVAAMGDTGKGMLLLDLALKVISDKDQICSFGSFVTEHGSVVIFSAEDDASEIHRRLERLDPKCERLKHKDKLFIVPLPNVRGSLTILRNVRGKIVEISPEFESIMKQLEEIKDLKLIVFDPLASFIHADINADPAVGDYLMCLLSDLACSTGASIITAHHMRKPKGEKPILTVEQARDAIRGTSALVNGVRCSYAFWPIEDTAKQEIFRSMGETPRQNALFSGAVVKANGLADRTVRTYLRNQETGLLEDITAQLKVKDISDKSLKIYLINAIKRSAIAGHPFTHTGSTGVYKQRHRLPEIFHSMGRDRLERVVQELLQAKQLVKGMSKGSREDKWLDVITGPFACGIGKFTPGAEDFSCRENL
;
A
#
# COMPACT_ATOMS: atom_id res chain seq x y z
N MET A 1 -27.12 -13.43 40.20
CA MET A 1 -25.72 -13.29 40.70
C MET A 1 -24.80 -13.64 39.57
N ASP A 2 -24.10 -12.66 39.07
CA ASP A 2 -23.15 -12.93 37.97
C ASP A 2 -22.01 -13.82 38.45
N ILE A 3 -22.01 -15.02 37.98
CA ILE A 3 -20.97 -16.05 38.28
C ILE A 3 -19.71 -15.77 37.44
N TYR A 4 -19.79 -14.83 36.49
CA TYR A 4 -18.73 -14.56 35.54
C TYR A 4 -17.79 -13.51 36.06
N CYS A 5 -16.51 -13.71 35.83
CA CYS A 5 -15.45 -12.82 36.24
C CYS A 5 -14.60 -12.43 35.02
N ASP A 6 -14.12 -11.25 35.01
CA ASP A 6 -13.40 -10.66 33.89
C ASP A 6 -12.21 -9.85 34.41
N PHE A 7 -11.05 -10.08 33.85
CA PHE A 7 -9.84 -9.31 34.15
C PHE A 7 -9.96 -7.84 33.81
N ASN A 8 -10.82 -7.48 32.84
CA ASN A 8 -11.03 -6.08 32.41
C ASN A 8 -11.73 -5.24 33.46
N THR A 9 -12.53 -5.89 34.33
CA THR A 9 -13.21 -5.22 35.43
C THR A 9 -12.39 -5.22 36.70
N ALA A 10 -11.20 -5.79 36.67
CA ALA A 10 -10.26 -5.80 37.79
C ALA A 10 -9.46 -4.49 37.94
N ALA A 11 -9.71 -3.49 37.12
CA ALA A 11 -9.08 -2.19 37.33
C ALA A 11 -9.42 -1.65 38.74
N PRO A 12 -8.42 -1.22 39.50
CA PRO A 12 -8.63 -0.71 40.83
C PRO A 12 -9.35 0.62 40.76
N HIS A 13 -10.66 0.58 40.70
CA HIS A 13 -11.47 1.77 40.85
C HIS A 13 -11.85 1.92 42.34
N GLY A 14 -11.08 2.75 43.01
CA GLY A 14 -11.40 3.24 44.33
C GLY A 14 -10.93 2.37 45.50
N HIS A 15 -9.89 2.81 46.17
CA HIS A 15 -9.60 2.62 47.58
C HIS A 15 -9.04 1.30 48.14
N TYR A 16 -8.94 0.21 47.39
CA TYR A 16 -7.96 -0.80 47.72
C TYR A 16 -6.68 -0.53 46.93
N LYS A 17 -5.67 0.01 47.63
CA LYS A 17 -4.40 0.44 47.01
C LYS A 17 -3.23 -0.28 47.68
N PRO A 18 -3.03 -1.58 47.44
CA PRO A 18 -1.78 -2.21 47.87
C PRO A 18 -0.58 -1.58 47.11
N LEU A 19 -0.77 -1.16 45.87
CA LEU A 19 0.24 -0.47 45.05
C LEU A 19 0.55 0.95 45.56
N LEU A 20 -0.45 1.72 46.00
CA LEU A 20 -0.24 3.06 46.56
C LEU A 20 0.40 3.02 47.95
N GLU A 21 0.05 2.05 48.77
CA GLU A 21 0.73 1.81 50.04
C GLU A 21 2.18 1.37 49.84
N LYS A 22 2.43 0.53 48.80
CA LYS A 22 3.78 0.16 48.40
C LYS A 22 4.58 1.40 47.98
N GLU A 23 4.07 2.22 47.08
CA GLU A 23 4.78 3.40 46.56
C GLU A 23 4.96 4.43 47.68
N GLN A 24 3.96 4.65 48.55
CA GLN A 24 4.09 5.55 49.67
C GLN A 24 5.13 5.08 50.68
N LEU A 25 5.20 3.79 51.00
CA LEU A 25 6.20 3.24 51.90
C LEU A 25 7.58 3.26 51.25
N LYS A 26 7.66 2.98 49.93
CA LYS A 26 8.88 3.12 49.16
C LYS A 26 9.41 4.57 49.19
N ASP A 27 8.53 5.54 48.90
CA ASP A 27 8.89 6.96 48.96
C ASP A 27 9.37 7.37 50.36
N GLN A 28 8.72 6.86 51.43
CA GLN A 28 9.18 7.11 52.78
C GLN A 28 10.52 6.46 53.10
N LEU A 29 10.79 5.26 52.59
CA LEU A 29 12.12 4.63 52.71
C LEU A 29 13.19 5.44 51.99
N LEU A 30 12.87 5.93 50.76
CA LEU A 30 13.80 6.75 49.96
C LEU A 30 14.07 8.11 50.64
N LEU A 31 13.05 8.77 51.19
CA LEU A 31 13.23 9.98 51.97
C LEU A 31 14.10 9.80 53.24
N ASN A 32 14.07 8.58 53.79
CA ASN A 32 14.85 8.20 54.98
C ASN A 32 15.96 7.20 54.66
N ILE A 33 16.46 7.16 53.42
CA ILE A 33 17.33 6.10 52.92
C ILE A 33 18.57 5.87 53.76
N ARG A 34 19.21 6.93 54.27
CA ARG A 34 20.40 6.81 55.11
C ARG A 34 20.06 6.17 56.48
N SER A 35 18.97 6.54 57.11
CA SER A 35 18.50 5.92 58.34
C SER A 35 18.09 4.47 58.17
N CYS A 36 17.42 4.18 57.07
CA CYS A 36 17.04 2.81 56.65
C CYS A 36 18.25 1.92 56.49
N LEU A 37 19.24 2.34 55.71
CA LEU A 37 20.48 1.57 55.47
C LEU A 37 21.33 1.42 56.72
N SER A 38 21.40 2.44 57.60
CA SER A 38 22.06 2.31 58.89
C SER A 38 21.39 1.30 59.84
N TYR A 39 20.04 1.18 59.72
CA TYR A 39 19.27 0.19 60.48
C TYR A 39 19.47 -1.22 59.90
N LEU A 40 19.32 -1.39 58.59
CA LEU A 40 19.39 -2.70 57.93
C LEU A 40 20.83 -3.25 57.92
N LEU A 41 21.81 -2.43 57.62
CA LEU A 41 23.21 -2.83 57.36
C LEU A 41 24.18 -1.93 58.11
N PRO A 42 24.24 -2.01 59.46
CA PRO A 42 24.96 -1.06 60.31
C PRO A 42 26.48 -1.03 60.12
N ARG A 43 27.07 -2.05 59.44
CA ARG A 43 28.49 -2.09 59.13
C ARG A 43 28.85 -1.48 57.78
N GLY A 44 27.86 -1.00 57.02
CA GLY A 44 28.08 -0.36 55.73
C GLY A 44 28.63 1.06 55.86
N ILE A 45 29.20 1.59 54.82
CA ILE A 45 29.88 2.87 54.77
C ILE A 45 29.25 3.76 53.70
N PHE A 46 28.87 4.99 54.07
CA PHE A 46 28.40 6.03 53.15
C PHE A 46 29.61 6.76 52.56
N HIS A 47 29.67 6.82 51.25
CA HIS A 47 30.69 7.57 50.51
C HIS A 47 30.06 8.28 49.31
N GLY A 48 29.97 9.60 49.36
CA GLY A 48 29.26 10.43 48.37
C GLY A 48 27.77 10.04 48.27
N ASP A 49 27.34 9.77 47.07
CA ASP A 49 25.97 9.38 46.73
C ASP A 49 25.75 7.86 46.74
N LYS A 50 26.65 7.10 47.35
CA LYS A 50 26.57 5.64 47.44
C LYS A 50 26.77 5.12 48.84
N PHE A 51 26.16 3.97 49.12
CA PHE A 51 26.38 3.20 50.33
C PHE A 51 27.01 1.85 49.96
N TYR A 52 28.01 1.43 50.69
CA TYR A 52 28.84 0.23 50.40
C TYR A 52 28.82 -0.72 51.61
N VAL A 53 28.63 -1.98 51.36
CA VAL A 53 28.72 -3.08 52.34
C VAL A 53 29.19 -4.35 51.62
N GLY A 54 29.62 -5.39 52.32
CA GLY A 54 30.15 -6.58 51.70
C GLY A 54 29.10 -7.50 51.07
N ASN A 55 27.93 -7.59 51.68
CA ASN A 55 26.81 -8.40 51.17
C ASN A 55 25.52 -8.02 51.92
N ILE A 56 24.43 -8.70 51.56
CA ILE A 56 23.07 -8.54 52.16
C ILE A 56 23.04 -8.96 53.65
N GLN A 57 23.99 -9.76 54.15
CA GLN A 57 24.14 -10.12 55.55
C GLN A 57 24.86 -9.05 56.38
N GLY A 58 25.36 -8.01 55.74
CA GLY A 58 25.98 -6.88 56.42
C GLY A 58 27.44 -7.07 56.73
N ASP A 59 28.17 -7.97 56.08
CA ASP A 59 29.59 -8.17 56.25
C ASP A 59 30.40 -6.95 55.81
N LYS A 60 31.59 -6.81 56.33
CA LYS A 60 32.52 -5.75 55.88
C LYS A 60 32.96 -5.98 54.44
N GLY A 61 32.82 -5.00 53.58
CA GLY A 61 33.22 -5.07 52.20
C GLY A 61 32.67 -3.92 51.37
N LYS A 62 32.75 -4.04 50.04
CA LYS A 62 32.26 -3.02 49.08
C LYS A 62 31.54 -3.63 47.87
N SER A 63 31.22 -4.94 47.90
CA SER A 63 30.61 -5.60 46.76
C SER A 63 29.15 -5.25 46.58
N LEU A 64 28.38 -5.01 47.67
CA LEU A 64 27.02 -4.52 47.59
C LEU A 64 27.01 -3.00 47.64
N VAL A 65 26.43 -2.38 46.64
CA VAL A 65 26.34 -0.93 46.44
C VAL A 65 24.85 -0.52 46.38
N VAL A 66 24.49 0.57 47.10
CA VAL A 66 23.13 1.18 47.03
C VAL A 66 23.30 2.61 46.57
N GLU A 67 22.51 3.04 45.60
CA GLU A 67 22.46 4.42 45.13
C GLU A 67 21.57 5.25 46.10
N LEU A 68 22.07 6.44 46.52
CA LEU A 68 21.40 7.27 47.52
C LEU A 68 20.66 8.48 46.95
N SER A 69 20.91 8.85 45.69
CA SER A 69 20.35 10.04 45.05
C SER A 69 20.03 9.83 43.57
N GLY A 70 19.28 10.76 42.98
CA GLY A 70 18.90 10.74 41.57
C GLY A 70 17.79 9.74 41.24
N ASN A 71 17.62 9.46 39.97
CA ASN A 71 16.55 8.55 39.47
C ASN A 71 16.76 7.09 39.90
N GLU A 72 17.95 6.75 40.33
CA GLU A 72 18.36 5.40 40.75
C GLU A 72 18.39 5.24 42.27
N ALA A 73 17.95 6.23 43.01
CA ALA A 73 17.93 6.18 44.46
C ALA A 73 17.20 4.94 45.00
N GLY A 74 17.84 4.20 45.90
CA GLY A 74 17.30 2.98 46.47
C GLY A 74 17.53 1.71 45.63
N LEU A 75 18.06 1.81 44.41
CA LEU A 75 18.51 0.64 43.67
C LEU A 75 19.82 0.11 44.28
N TRP A 76 19.90 -1.18 44.43
CA TRP A 76 21.11 -1.87 44.91
C TRP A 76 21.56 -2.96 44.00
N HIS A 77 22.85 -3.22 44.03
CA HIS A 77 23.45 -4.34 43.27
C HIS A 77 24.64 -4.91 44.08
N ASP A 78 24.70 -6.23 44.20
CA ASP A 78 25.84 -6.94 44.75
C ASP A 78 26.69 -7.53 43.61
N PHE A 79 27.85 -6.92 43.37
CA PHE A 79 28.75 -7.33 42.31
C PHE A 79 29.42 -8.69 42.53
N ALA A 80 29.34 -9.26 43.74
CA ALA A 80 29.85 -10.59 44.04
C ALA A 80 28.89 -11.72 43.68
N THR A 81 27.60 -11.49 43.88
CA THR A 81 26.54 -12.48 43.62
C THR A 81 25.76 -12.23 42.34
N GLY A 82 25.79 -11.01 41.81
CA GLY A 82 24.96 -10.57 40.68
C GLY A 82 23.53 -10.27 41.07
N GLU A 83 23.17 -10.28 42.33
CA GLU A 83 21.84 -9.96 42.82
C GLU A 83 21.62 -8.46 42.92
N GLY A 84 20.37 -8.01 42.77
CA GLY A 84 20.02 -6.62 42.86
C GLY A 84 18.51 -6.43 42.88
N GLY A 85 18.08 -5.17 43.16
CA GLY A 85 16.67 -4.83 43.25
C GLY A 85 16.47 -3.41 43.76
N ASP A 86 15.25 -3.13 44.23
CA ASP A 86 14.95 -1.87 44.88
C ASP A 86 15.12 -1.93 46.42
N ILE A 87 14.85 -0.79 47.10
CA ILE A 87 15.01 -0.70 48.56
C ILE A 87 14.08 -1.63 49.34
N ILE A 88 12.92 -2.03 48.77
CA ILE A 88 12.01 -2.99 49.38
C ILE A 88 12.58 -4.40 49.24
N ASP A 89 13.19 -4.72 48.09
CA ASP A 89 13.85 -6.01 47.87
C ASP A 89 15.08 -6.14 48.80
N LEU A 90 15.84 -5.06 49.01
CA LEU A 90 16.93 -5.03 49.99
C LEU A 90 16.40 -5.27 51.41
N TRP A 91 15.30 -4.59 51.80
CA TRP A 91 14.67 -4.77 53.10
C TRP A 91 14.27 -6.23 53.33
N ALA A 92 13.59 -6.82 52.32
CA ALA A 92 13.17 -8.22 52.36
C ALA A 92 14.35 -9.17 52.51
N GLY A 93 15.37 -9.01 51.69
CA GLY A 93 16.55 -9.87 51.67
C GLY A 93 17.32 -9.84 53.00
N VAL A 94 17.56 -8.64 53.55
CA VAL A 94 18.20 -8.51 54.87
C VAL A 94 17.41 -9.20 55.98
N ASN A 95 16.08 -9.15 55.90
CA ASN A 95 15.19 -9.82 56.88
C ASN A 95 14.90 -11.29 56.50
N ARG A 96 15.63 -11.87 55.53
CA ARG A 96 15.45 -13.27 55.07
C ARG A 96 14.04 -13.57 54.61
N LYS A 97 13.39 -12.59 53.98
CA LYS A 97 12.04 -12.71 53.41
C LYS A 97 12.09 -12.55 51.87
N SER A 98 11.08 -13.07 51.22
CA SER A 98 10.91 -12.92 49.78
C SER A 98 9.81 -11.94 49.44
N THR A 99 10.11 -10.91 48.65
CA THR A 99 9.09 -9.99 48.11
C THR A 99 8.08 -10.69 47.19
N ARG A 100 8.41 -11.89 46.68
CA ARG A 100 7.51 -12.69 45.82
C ARG A 100 6.51 -13.53 46.62
N ILE A 101 6.87 -13.99 47.81
CA ILE A 101 6.10 -14.96 48.60
C ILE A 101 5.53 -14.29 49.85
N GLU A 102 6.30 -13.45 50.52
CA GLU A 102 6.00 -12.88 51.85
C GLU A 102 5.86 -11.34 51.78
N PHE A 103 5.39 -10.83 50.63
CA PHE A 103 5.27 -9.39 50.41
C PHE A 103 4.47 -8.65 51.46
N PRO A 104 3.32 -9.16 51.96
CA PRO A 104 2.57 -8.52 53.05
C PRO A 104 3.37 -8.38 54.35
N GLU A 105 4.13 -9.41 54.71
CA GLU A 105 4.97 -9.45 55.90
C GLU A 105 6.16 -8.48 55.81
N VAL A 106 6.71 -8.32 54.56
CA VAL A 106 7.74 -7.30 54.29
C VAL A 106 7.18 -5.90 54.48
N MET A 107 5.99 -5.63 53.95
CA MET A 107 5.34 -4.34 54.05
C MET A 107 4.94 -4.03 55.51
N ASP A 108 4.44 -5.04 56.27
CA ASP A 108 4.18 -4.92 57.70
C ASP A 108 5.43 -4.53 58.47
N SER A 109 6.57 -5.17 58.21
CA SER A 109 7.85 -4.87 58.86
C SER A 109 8.38 -3.46 58.55
N ILE A 110 8.20 -2.99 57.31
CA ILE A 110 8.55 -1.61 56.94
C ILE A 110 7.65 -0.61 57.65
N ALA A 111 6.33 -0.87 57.68
CA ALA A 111 5.38 0.01 58.39
C ALA A 111 5.67 0.06 59.88
N GLU A 112 6.00 -1.06 60.50
CA GLU A 112 6.38 -1.15 61.92
C GLU A 112 7.64 -0.34 62.23
N TRP A 113 8.66 -0.37 61.35
CA TRP A 113 9.86 0.45 61.49
C TRP A 113 9.55 1.95 61.48
N PHE A 114 8.52 2.39 60.73
CA PHE A 114 8.03 3.76 60.77
C PHE A 114 7.10 4.06 61.96
N GLY A 115 6.90 3.13 62.89
CA GLY A 115 5.97 3.26 63.99
C GLY A 115 4.50 3.27 63.59
N LYS A 116 4.20 2.76 62.38
CA LYS A 116 2.85 2.69 61.83
C LYS A 116 2.36 1.25 61.88
N LYS A 117 1.06 1.05 62.13
CA LYS A 117 0.44 -0.26 61.96
C LYS A 117 -0.03 -0.38 60.51
N HIS A 118 0.50 -1.33 59.79
CA HIS A 118 -0.06 -1.72 58.51
C HIS A 118 -1.38 -2.44 58.78
N THR A 119 -2.49 -1.81 58.45
CA THR A 119 -3.81 -2.41 58.61
C THR A 119 -4.04 -3.34 57.43
N ARG A 120 -3.87 -4.65 57.61
CA ARG A 120 -4.42 -5.64 56.67
C ARG A 120 -5.93 -5.43 56.62
N LYS A 121 -6.41 -4.89 55.53
CA LYS A 121 -7.82 -4.52 55.36
C LYS A 121 -8.75 -5.74 55.39
N TYR A 122 -8.22 -6.94 55.13
CA TYR A 122 -8.99 -8.19 55.11
C TYR A 122 -8.16 -9.37 55.65
N LYS A 123 -8.55 -9.88 56.85
CA LYS A 123 -7.92 -11.01 57.50
C LYS A 123 -8.28 -12.37 56.85
N ASN A 124 -9.40 -12.47 56.15
CA ASN A 124 -9.86 -13.70 55.48
C ASN A 124 -10.41 -13.32 54.10
N LEU A 125 -9.61 -13.53 53.05
CA LEU A 125 -9.99 -13.26 51.64
C LEU A 125 -11.04 -14.26 51.16
N GLU A 126 -11.11 -15.48 51.73
CA GLU A 126 -12.03 -16.52 51.26
C GLU A 126 -13.49 -16.09 51.29
N GLN A 127 -13.87 -15.23 52.25
CA GLN A 127 -15.25 -14.71 52.37
C GLN A 127 -15.65 -13.79 51.20
N PHE A 128 -14.68 -13.31 50.43
CA PHE A 128 -14.89 -12.46 49.26
C PHE A 128 -14.70 -13.18 47.92
N LEU A 129 -14.38 -14.49 47.99
CA LEU A 129 -14.25 -15.32 46.81
C LEU A 129 -15.62 -15.46 46.15
N THR A 130 -15.76 -14.97 44.94
CA THR A 130 -17.02 -15.00 44.19
C THR A 130 -16.98 -15.96 43.02
N CYS A 131 -15.79 -16.23 42.46
CA CYS A 131 -15.66 -17.10 41.32
C CYS A 131 -14.24 -17.67 41.22
N SER A 132 -14.14 -18.87 40.66
CA SER A 132 -12.87 -19.54 40.35
C SER A 132 -12.92 -20.18 38.98
N TRP A 133 -11.86 -20.00 38.16
CA TRP A 133 -11.72 -20.67 36.88
C TRP A 133 -10.50 -21.55 36.86
N ASN A 134 -10.71 -22.79 36.37
CA ASN A 134 -9.65 -23.76 36.23
C ASN A 134 -9.10 -23.69 34.80
N TYR A 135 -7.81 -23.52 34.68
CA TYR A 135 -7.06 -23.65 33.44
C TYR A 135 -6.48 -25.05 33.39
N TYR A 136 -6.73 -25.76 32.30
CA TYR A 136 -6.33 -27.13 32.09
C TYR A 136 -5.20 -27.22 31.06
N ASP A 137 -4.34 -28.21 31.22
CA ASP A 137 -3.40 -28.64 30.18
C ASP A 137 -4.08 -29.52 29.11
N GLU A 138 -3.28 -30.02 28.16
CA GLU A 138 -3.73 -30.91 27.09
C GLU A 138 -4.26 -32.27 27.60
N ASN A 139 -3.84 -32.69 28.80
CA ASN A 139 -4.25 -33.93 29.45
C ASN A 139 -5.43 -33.73 30.40
N ASN A 140 -6.08 -32.60 30.38
CA ASN A 140 -7.20 -32.20 31.23
C ASN A 140 -6.84 -32.15 32.74
N GLN A 141 -5.57 -31.83 33.06
CA GLN A 141 -5.13 -31.61 34.43
C GLN A 141 -5.17 -30.11 34.71
N VAL A 142 -5.64 -29.72 35.90
CA VAL A 142 -5.66 -28.30 36.33
C VAL A 142 -4.25 -27.84 36.61
N ILE A 143 -3.82 -26.79 35.90
CA ILE A 143 -2.48 -26.22 36.03
C ILE A 143 -2.48 -24.82 36.68
N VAL A 144 -3.57 -24.04 36.49
CA VAL A 144 -3.76 -22.75 37.13
C VAL A 144 -5.20 -22.61 37.56
N ILE A 145 -5.43 -21.99 38.72
CA ILE A 145 -6.76 -21.57 39.17
C ILE A 145 -6.76 -20.04 39.28
N VAL A 146 -7.65 -19.38 38.59
CA VAL A 146 -7.83 -17.93 38.71
C VAL A 146 -9.01 -17.65 39.62
N ASN A 147 -8.74 -17.05 40.77
CA ASN A 147 -9.73 -16.68 41.76
C ASN A 147 -10.09 -15.20 41.68
N ARG A 148 -11.38 -14.90 41.63
CA ARG A 148 -11.90 -13.55 41.74
C ARG A 148 -12.44 -13.30 43.16
N TYR A 149 -12.02 -12.18 43.68
CA TYR A 149 -12.48 -11.67 45.00
C TYR A 149 -13.19 -10.34 44.79
N ASP A 150 -14.46 -10.24 45.20
CA ASP A 150 -15.23 -9.00 45.16
C ASP A 150 -15.07 -8.29 46.52
N LEU A 151 -14.12 -7.36 46.56
CA LEU A 151 -13.78 -6.58 47.76
C LEU A 151 -14.61 -5.30 47.83
N PRO A 152 -14.84 -4.70 49.02
CA PRO A 152 -15.57 -3.45 49.13
C PRO A 152 -14.99 -2.28 48.33
N GLY A 153 -13.76 -2.39 47.85
CA GLY A 153 -13.08 -1.37 47.06
C GLY A 153 -12.90 -1.72 45.58
N GLY A 154 -13.40 -2.86 45.11
CA GLY A 154 -13.25 -3.32 43.74
C GLY A 154 -13.00 -4.81 43.59
N LYS A 155 -12.78 -5.24 42.36
CA LYS A 155 -12.54 -6.65 42.05
C LYS A 155 -11.04 -6.93 42.02
N GLU A 156 -10.63 -8.07 42.60
CA GLU A 156 -9.24 -8.52 42.59
C GLU A 156 -9.18 -9.92 42.05
N TYR A 157 -8.20 -10.20 41.13
CA TYR A 157 -7.97 -11.49 40.55
C TYR A 157 -6.62 -12.04 40.99
N ARG A 158 -6.60 -13.28 41.52
CA ARG A 158 -5.39 -13.94 42.00
C ARG A 158 -5.23 -15.30 41.30
N PRO A 159 -4.30 -15.43 40.37
CA PRO A 159 -3.93 -16.71 39.82
C PRO A 159 -3.17 -17.54 40.89
N PHE A 160 -3.51 -18.81 40.95
CA PHE A 160 -2.83 -19.80 41.77
C PHE A 160 -2.16 -20.85 40.87
N ASP A 161 -0.85 -20.90 40.88
CA ASP A 161 -0.06 -21.91 40.16
C ASP A 161 -0.16 -23.22 40.92
N VAL A 162 -0.90 -24.17 40.39
CA VAL A 162 -1.16 -25.47 41.05
C VAL A 162 0.12 -26.27 41.21
N LYS A 163 1.00 -26.26 40.22
CA LYS A 163 2.27 -26.98 40.24
C LYS A 163 3.21 -26.49 41.33
N LYS A 164 3.28 -25.19 41.53
CA LYS A 164 4.13 -24.55 42.54
C LYS A 164 3.44 -24.38 43.88
N SER A 165 2.12 -24.54 43.92
CA SER A 165 1.26 -24.31 45.10
C SER A 165 1.38 -22.91 45.69
N ILE A 166 1.45 -21.88 44.84
CA ILE A 166 1.59 -20.49 45.24
C ILE A 166 0.65 -19.56 44.44
N PHE A 167 0.23 -18.45 45.07
CA PHE A 167 -0.56 -17.41 44.42
C PHE A 167 0.32 -16.56 43.53
N THR A 168 0.55 -17.00 42.31
CA THR A 168 1.26 -16.29 41.26
C THR A 168 0.82 -16.78 39.89
N ALA A 169 0.91 -15.95 38.86
CA ALA A 169 0.75 -16.41 37.50
C ALA A 169 1.99 -17.19 37.07
N PRO A 170 1.84 -18.29 36.33
CA PRO A 170 2.99 -19.03 35.78
C PRO A 170 3.77 -18.14 34.80
N GLU A 171 5.04 -18.45 34.60
CA GLU A 171 5.92 -17.72 33.70
C GLU A 171 5.41 -17.76 32.25
N VAL A 172 5.04 -18.96 31.78
CA VAL A 172 4.32 -19.18 30.54
C VAL A 172 2.84 -19.37 30.88
N ARG A 173 2.00 -18.48 30.40
CA ARG A 173 0.57 -18.43 30.74
C ARG A 173 -0.23 -19.28 29.77
N PRO A 174 -1.01 -20.27 30.23
CA PRO A 174 -1.87 -21.06 29.36
C PRO A 174 -3.07 -20.24 28.87
N LEU A 175 -3.63 -20.65 27.75
CA LEU A 175 -4.96 -20.23 27.32
C LEU A 175 -6.03 -20.94 28.17
N TYR A 176 -7.19 -20.31 28.32
CA TYR A 176 -8.35 -20.92 28.93
C TYR A 176 -8.92 -22.00 28.00
N ASN A 177 -9.40 -23.13 28.57
CA ASN A 177 -10.12 -24.20 27.85
C ASN A 177 -9.29 -24.94 26.77
N ILE A 178 -8.00 -25.19 27.01
CA ILE A 178 -7.11 -25.90 26.07
C ILE A 178 -7.70 -27.25 25.58
N PRO A 179 -8.29 -28.11 26.40
CA PRO A 179 -8.78 -29.41 25.93
C PRO A 179 -9.82 -29.32 24.81
N GLU A 180 -10.72 -28.34 24.87
CA GLU A 180 -11.72 -28.15 23.82
C GLU A 180 -11.16 -27.37 22.60
N ILE A 181 -10.19 -26.51 22.83
CA ILE A 181 -9.45 -25.87 21.72
C ILE A 181 -8.81 -26.94 20.83
N LEU A 182 -8.16 -27.93 21.42
CA LEU A 182 -7.46 -28.98 20.67
C LEU A 182 -8.39 -29.82 19.79
N LYS A 183 -9.63 -30.04 20.21
CA LYS A 183 -10.66 -30.80 19.49
C LYS A 183 -11.37 -29.99 18.39
N SER A 184 -11.29 -28.66 18.41
CA SER A 184 -12.09 -27.80 17.56
C SER A 184 -11.24 -27.18 16.46
N ASP A 185 -11.79 -27.04 15.24
CA ASP A 185 -11.17 -26.33 14.14
C ASP A 185 -11.45 -24.82 14.19
N LYS A 186 -12.49 -24.41 14.92
CA LYS A 186 -12.94 -23.03 15.03
C LYS A 186 -13.03 -22.62 16.49
N VAL A 187 -12.37 -21.53 16.85
CA VAL A 187 -12.27 -21.03 18.22
C VAL A 187 -12.60 -19.54 18.28
N ILE A 188 -13.39 -19.15 19.28
CA ILE A 188 -13.64 -17.72 19.55
C ILE A 188 -12.71 -17.26 20.66
N LEU A 189 -11.93 -16.23 20.38
CA LEU A 189 -11.08 -15.54 21.35
C LEU A 189 -11.83 -14.32 21.90
N VAL A 190 -12.03 -14.30 23.18
CA VAL A 190 -12.66 -13.20 23.94
C VAL A 190 -11.68 -12.61 24.95
N GLU A 191 -12.05 -11.50 25.58
CA GLU A 191 -11.18 -10.79 26.50
C GLU A 191 -11.11 -11.42 27.89
N GLY A 192 -12.20 -12.01 28.40
CA GLY A 192 -12.23 -12.54 29.75
C GLY A 192 -12.87 -13.92 29.89
N GLU A 193 -12.60 -14.60 31.03
CA GLU A 193 -13.13 -15.95 31.32
C GLU A 193 -14.66 -15.97 31.41
N LYS A 194 -15.28 -14.88 31.91
CA LYS A 194 -16.74 -14.67 31.93
C LYS A 194 -17.34 -14.86 30.52
N CYS A 195 -16.76 -14.17 29.53
CA CYS A 195 -17.22 -14.22 28.14
C CYS A 195 -16.95 -15.58 27.53
N ALA A 196 -15.79 -16.18 27.79
CA ALA A 196 -15.46 -17.50 27.29
C ALA A 196 -16.45 -18.56 27.82
N GLU A 197 -16.73 -18.57 29.13
CA GLU A 197 -17.71 -19.48 29.73
C GLU A 197 -19.14 -19.28 29.22
N ALA A 198 -19.52 -18.03 29.00
CA ALA A 198 -20.85 -17.74 28.46
C ALA A 198 -21.03 -18.36 27.07
N LEU A 199 -20.03 -18.29 26.21
CA LEU A 199 -20.03 -18.93 24.90
C LEU A 199 -19.94 -20.47 24.97
N ILE A 200 -19.10 -20.98 25.88
CA ILE A 200 -18.97 -22.45 26.09
C ILE A 200 -20.29 -23.05 26.53
N LYS A 201 -21.07 -22.40 27.36
CA LYS A 201 -22.42 -22.84 27.77
C LYS A 201 -23.41 -22.92 26.59
N GLN A 202 -23.14 -22.23 25.51
CA GLN A 202 -23.88 -22.29 24.24
C GLN A 202 -23.30 -23.33 23.26
N GLY A 203 -22.36 -24.18 23.71
CA GLY A 203 -21.73 -25.19 22.88
C GLY A 203 -20.69 -24.64 21.90
N ILE A 204 -20.20 -23.42 22.10
CA ILE A 204 -19.21 -22.77 21.25
C ILE A 204 -17.83 -22.86 21.90
N THR A 205 -16.83 -23.34 21.15
CA THR A 205 -15.46 -23.39 21.67
C THR A 205 -14.92 -21.96 21.76
N ALA A 206 -14.71 -21.50 22.97
CA ALA A 206 -14.17 -20.19 23.27
C ALA A 206 -12.98 -20.26 24.22
N THR A 207 -12.13 -19.25 24.15
CA THR A 207 -10.93 -19.10 24.95
C THR A 207 -10.64 -17.64 25.26
N THR A 208 -9.77 -17.43 26.24
CA THR A 208 -9.19 -16.13 26.57
C THR A 208 -7.74 -16.30 27.03
N ALA A 209 -6.94 -15.24 26.88
CA ALA A 209 -5.63 -15.14 27.51
C ALA A 209 -5.78 -14.70 28.98
N MET A 210 -4.94 -15.23 29.84
CA MET A 210 -4.94 -14.87 31.27
C MET A 210 -4.67 -13.38 31.46
N SER A 211 -5.47 -12.71 32.26
CA SER A 211 -5.47 -11.27 32.57
C SER A 211 -6.21 -10.38 31.54
N GLY A 212 -6.99 -10.95 30.65
CA GLY A 212 -7.89 -10.21 29.74
C GLY A 212 -7.18 -9.12 28.93
N ALA A 213 -7.70 -7.90 28.92
CA ALA A 213 -7.10 -6.75 28.22
C ALA A 213 -5.65 -6.45 28.63
N ASN A 214 -5.24 -6.86 29.81
CA ASN A 214 -3.88 -6.69 30.33
C ASN A 214 -3.01 -7.94 30.11
N ALA A 215 -3.45 -8.87 29.26
CA ALA A 215 -2.69 -10.08 28.96
C ALA A 215 -1.30 -9.74 28.43
N LEU A 216 -0.29 -10.40 28.97
CA LEU A 216 1.06 -10.32 28.45
C LEU A 216 1.17 -11.26 27.26
N ILE A 217 0.97 -10.72 26.06
CA ILE A 217 0.92 -11.46 24.79
C ILE A 217 2.13 -12.36 24.61
N GLU A 218 3.33 -11.88 24.92
CA GLU A 218 4.58 -12.64 24.79
C GLU A 218 4.75 -13.75 25.84
N LYS A 219 4.06 -13.67 26.95
CA LYS A 219 4.09 -14.71 27.99
C LYS A 219 2.95 -15.73 27.86
N THR A 220 2.00 -15.48 26.97
CA THR A 220 0.88 -16.41 26.72
C THR A 220 1.31 -17.47 25.72
N ASP A 221 1.03 -18.73 26.00
CA ASP A 221 1.21 -19.83 25.05
C ASP A 221 0.03 -19.89 24.08
N TRP A 222 0.24 -19.37 22.88
CA TRP A 222 -0.75 -19.35 21.80
C TRP A 222 -0.74 -20.62 20.94
N THR A 223 0.20 -21.55 21.16
CA THR A 223 0.40 -22.73 20.32
C THR A 223 -0.85 -23.60 20.11
N PRO A 224 -1.79 -23.74 21.08
CA PRO A 224 -3.03 -24.47 20.84
C PRO A 224 -3.92 -23.92 19.72
N LEU A 225 -3.74 -22.64 19.33
CA LEU A 225 -4.51 -22.00 18.27
C LEU A 225 -3.88 -22.12 16.87
N LYS A 226 -2.68 -22.70 16.76
CA LYS A 226 -1.98 -22.86 15.48
C LYS A 226 -2.81 -23.69 14.50
N GLY A 227 -2.92 -23.19 13.25
CA GLY A 227 -3.65 -23.85 12.17
C GLY A 227 -5.18 -23.80 12.30
N LYS A 228 -5.75 -23.09 13.29
CA LYS A 228 -7.20 -23.02 13.54
C LYS A 228 -7.84 -21.78 12.92
N ASN A 229 -9.15 -21.81 12.78
CA ASN A 229 -9.98 -20.68 12.36
C ASN A 229 -10.38 -19.88 13.59
N ILE A 230 -9.88 -18.66 13.73
CA ILE A 230 -10.09 -17.83 14.90
C ILE A 230 -11.09 -16.72 14.62
N ILE A 231 -11.99 -16.48 15.56
CA ILE A 231 -12.84 -15.31 15.59
C ILE A 231 -12.52 -14.53 16.87
N ILE A 232 -12.06 -13.29 16.74
CA ILE A 232 -11.88 -12.40 17.90
C ILE A 232 -13.19 -11.65 18.13
N TRP A 233 -13.67 -11.71 19.37
CA TRP A 233 -14.80 -10.91 19.85
C TRP A 233 -14.30 -9.98 20.96
N PRO A 234 -13.92 -8.72 20.62
CA PRO A 234 -13.42 -7.78 21.59
C PRO A 234 -14.55 -7.18 22.41
N ASP A 235 -14.23 -6.66 23.58
CA ASP A 235 -15.13 -5.78 24.34
C ASP A 235 -15.26 -4.42 23.64
N ASN A 236 -16.39 -3.73 23.82
CA ASN A 236 -16.69 -2.45 23.17
C ASN A 236 -16.00 -1.27 23.88
N ASP A 237 -14.67 -1.32 24.01
CA ASP A 237 -13.88 -0.23 24.55
C ASP A 237 -12.46 -0.18 23.96
N GLU A 238 -11.68 0.83 24.36
CA GLU A 238 -10.30 1.00 23.84
C GLU A 238 -9.33 -0.09 24.35
N ALA A 239 -9.60 -0.72 25.49
CA ALA A 239 -8.79 -1.81 26.01
C ALA A 239 -9.02 -3.08 25.21
N GLY A 240 -10.28 -3.40 24.92
CA GLY A 240 -10.67 -4.52 24.07
C GLY A 240 -10.15 -4.40 22.64
N LYS A 241 -10.18 -3.20 22.06
CA LYS A 241 -9.60 -2.96 20.74
C LYS A 241 -8.09 -3.23 20.73
N ARG A 242 -7.34 -2.70 21.69
CA ARG A 242 -5.89 -2.94 21.81
C ARG A 242 -5.56 -4.42 22.01
N TYR A 243 -6.33 -5.10 22.86
CA TYR A 243 -6.17 -6.55 23.05
C TYR A 243 -6.36 -7.30 21.73
N ALA A 244 -7.43 -7.01 20.99
CA ALA A 244 -7.72 -7.62 19.72
C ALA A 244 -6.61 -7.38 18.66
N GLU A 245 -6.06 -6.16 18.58
CA GLU A 245 -4.96 -5.81 17.69
C GLU A 245 -3.68 -6.58 18.02
N ASN A 246 -3.30 -6.61 19.31
CA ASN A 246 -2.12 -7.33 19.78
C ASN A 246 -2.26 -8.84 19.57
N ALA A 247 -3.43 -9.41 19.90
CA ALA A 247 -3.73 -10.82 19.67
C ALA A 247 -3.72 -11.16 18.16
N THR A 248 -4.27 -10.28 17.30
CA THR A 248 -4.25 -10.43 15.85
C THR A 248 -2.82 -10.58 15.33
N THR A 249 -1.93 -9.67 15.72
CA THR A 249 -0.52 -9.71 15.30
C THR A 249 0.15 -11.03 15.71
N LYS A 250 -0.07 -11.47 16.94
CA LYS A 250 0.51 -12.72 17.45
C LYS A 250 -0.06 -13.96 16.75
N LEU A 251 -1.37 -14.00 16.55
CA LEU A 251 -2.06 -15.12 15.88
C LEU A 251 -1.63 -15.27 14.43
N ILE A 252 -1.45 -14.15 13.70
CA ILE A 252 -0.93 -14.18 12.32
C ILE A 252 0.48 -14.78 12.31
N SER A 253 1.36 -14.33 13.20
CA SER A 253 2.73 -14.85 13.28
C SER A 253 2.78 -16.34 13.69
N LEU A 254 1.79 -16.82 14.42
CA LEU A 254 1.65 -18.22 14.82
C LEU A 254 1.29 -19.15 13.65
N GLY A 255 0.68 -18.64 12.58
CA GLY A 255 0.22 -19.42 11.43
C GLY A 255 -1.14 -20.07 11.65
N ILE A 256 -2.15 -19.28 12.01
CA ILE A 256 -3.55 -19.71 12.06
C ILE A 256 -4.13 -19.90 10.64
N ALA A 257 -5.20 -20.67 10.49
CA ALA A 257 -5.83 -20.93 9.19
C ALA A 257 -6.64 -19.73 8.67
N SER A 258 -7.40 -19.09 9.53
CA SER A 258 -8.15 -17.87 9.19
C SER A 258 -8.42 -17.03 10.43
N LEU A 259 -8.62 -15.73 10.22
CA LEU A 259 -8.99 -14.78 11.27
C LEU A 259 -10.22 -13.99 10.84
N SER A 260 -11.15 -13.84 11.76
CA SER A 260 -12.28 -12.90 11.64
C SER A 260 -12.39 -12.09 12.92
N MET A 261 -12.93 -10.90 12.84
CA MET A 261 -13.21 -10.03 13.98
C MET A 261 -14.68 -9.67 14.03
N ILE A 262 -15.30 -9.74 15.19
CA ILE A 262 -16.69 -9.30 15.35
C ILE A 262 -16.74 -7.77 15.27
N LYS A 263 -17.52 -7.27 14.30
CA LYS A 263 -17.89 -5.86 14.25
C LYS A 263 -19.03 -5.63 15.24
N ILE A 264 -18.73 -4.92 16.31
CA ILE A 264 -19.73 -4.57 17.33
C ILE A 264 -20.70 -3.52 16.73
N PRO A 265 -22.02 -3.71 16.86
CA PRO A 265 -22.99 -2.72 16.40
C PRO A 265 -22.82 -1.37 17.11
N GLU A 266 -22.96 -0.27 16.37
CA GLU A 266 -22.69 1.10 16.87
C GLU A 266 -23.61 1.54 18.02
N ASN A 267 -24.79 0.91 18.15
CA ASN A 267 -25.77 1.20 19.20
C ASN A 267 -25.47 0.52 20.54
N LYS A 268 -24.37 -0.25 20.65
CA LYS A 268 -24.02 -0.94 21.89
C LYS A 268 -23.24 -0.05 22.86
N PRO A 269 -23.50 -0.16 24.18
CA PRO A 269 -22.83 0.68 25.18
C PRO A 269 -21.34 0.35 25.27
N LYS A 270 -20.57 1.26 25.89
CA LYS A 270 -19.17 1.04 26.21
C LYS A 270 -19.02 -0.16 27.15
N GLY A 271 -18.04 -1.02 26.88
CA GLY A 271 -17.75 -2.23 27.65
C GLY A 271 -18.72 -3.38 27.39
N TRP A 272 -19.60 -3.28 26.37
CA TRP A 272 -20.47 -4.37 25.96
C TRP A 272 -19.63 -5.53 25.40
N ASP A 273 -19.91 -6.75 25.89
CA ASP A 273 -19.15 -7.95 25.63
C ASP A 273 -19.99 -9.13 25.11
N ALA A 274 -19.36 -10.30 24.90
CA ALA A 274 -20.05 -11.51 24.43
C ALA A 274 -21.04 -12.06 25.45
N ALA A 275 -20.79 -11.87 26.76
CA ALA A 275 -21.70 -12.33 27.81
C ALA A 275 -22.94 -11.40 27.90
N ASP A 276 -22.77 -10.11 27.65
CA ASP A 276 -23.89 -9.17 27.58
C ASP A 276 -24.80 -9.50 26.39
N TYR A 277 -24.20 -9.83 25.22
CA TYR A 277 -24.99 -10.31 24.07
C TYR A 277 -25.87 -11.50 24.44
N LEU A 278 -25.32 -12.44 25.18
CA LEU A 278 -26.06 -13.66 25.55
C LEU A 278 -27.18 -13.44 26.58
N GLN A 279 -27.16 -12.32 27.30
CA GLN A 279 -28.31 -11.87 28.11
C GLN A 279 -29.43 -11.28 27.24
N GLU A 280 -29.07 -10.65 26.11
CA GLU A 280 -30.02 -10.02 25.19
C GLU A 280 -30.61 -11.04 24.18
N SER A 281 -29.86 -12.05 23.76
CA SER A 281 -30.23 -13.00 22.71
C SER A 281 -29.53 -14.34 22.87
N THR A 282 -30.22 -15.42 22.50
CA THR A 282 -29.65 -16.79 22.49
C THR A 282 -29.09 -17.21 21.13
N ASN A 283 -29.31 -16.45 20.07
CA ASN A 283 -28.89 -16.84 18.71
C ASN A 283 -27.50 -16.33 18.36
N VAL A 284 -26.48 -16.85 19.05
CA VAL A 284 -25.06 -16.48 18.86
C VAL A 284 -24.56 -16.82 17.48
N SER A 285 -24.99 -17.97 16.92
CA SER A 285 -24.50 -18.44 15.62
C SER A 285 -24.84 -17.49 14.48
N ASP A 286 -26.08 -16.98 14.45
CA ASP A 286 -26.49 -16.00 13.46
C ASP A 286 -25.81 -14.64 13.68
N PHE A 287 -25.63 -14.22 14.93
CA PHE A 287 -24.90 -12.99 15.23
C PHE A 287 -23.47 -13.05 14.71
N ILE A 288 -22.74 -14.12 14.99
CA ILE A 288 -21.36 -14.33 14.50
C ILE A 288 -21.34 -14.32 12.98
N LYS A 289 -22.26 -15.04 12.32
CA LYS A 289 -22.35 -15.13 10.87
C LYS A 289 -22.52 -13.74 10.22
N ASN A 290 -23.32 -12.89 10.82
CA ASN A 290 -23.64 -11.58 10.28
C ASN A 290 -22.58 -10.51 10.60
N ASN A 291 -21.89 -10.62 11.75
CA ASN A 291 -20.99 -9.59 12.26
C ASN A 291 -19.50 -9.96 12.20
N ALA A 292 -19.13 -11.22 11.99
CA ALA A 292 -17.73 -11.61 11.83
C ALA A 292 -17.22 -11.15 10.47
N LYS A 293 -16.31 -10.18 10.47
CA LYS A 293 -15.62 -9.69 9.27
C LYS A 293 -14.27 -10.38 9.16
N LYS A 294 -14.00 -10.95 7.99
CA LYS A 294 -12.73 -11.63 7.71
C LYS A 294 -11.58 -10.63 7.75
N VAL A 295 -10.56 -10.92 8.52
CA VAL A 295 -9.30 -10.18 8.53
C VAL A 295 -8.40 -10.81 7.47
N MET A 296 -7.90 -10.00 6.54
CA MET A 296 -6.97 -10.48 5.52
C MET A 296 -5.65 -10.86 6.20
N ILE A 297 -5.38 -12.16 6.23
CA ILE A 297 -4.10 -12.67 6.71
C ILE A 297 -3.21 -12.88 5.49
N LYS A 298 -2.10 -12.15 5.40
CA LYS A 298 -1.03 -12.56 4.49
C LYS A 298 -0.44 -13.85 5.07
N PRO A 299 -0.51 -14.99 4.36
CA PRO A 299 0.07 -16.23 4.86
C PRO A 299 1.58 -16.02 5.10
N PRO A 300 2.16 -16.59 6.16
CA PRO A 300 3.58 -16.49 6.39
C PRO A 300 4.34 -17.06 5.20
N LEU A 301 5.41 -16.37 4.80
CA LEU A 301 6.26 -16.81 3.69
C LEU A 301 6.84 -18.19 4.01
N LYS A 302 6.43 -19.19 3.23
CA LYS A 302 7.01 -20.54 3.28
C LYS A 302 7.92 -20.73 2.09
N ILE A 303 9.22 -20.65 2.30
CA ILE A 303 10.24 -20.73 1.22
C ILE A 303 10.09 -22.04 0.43
N LEU A 304 9.76 -23.15 1.08
CA LEU A 304 9.59 -24.44 0.43
C LEU A 304 8.45 -24.49 -0.59
N ASP A 305 7.45 -23.62 -0.46
CA ASP A 305 6.36 -23.51 -1.43
C ASP A 305 6.79 -22.84 -2.74
N TRP A 306 8.01 -22.30 -2.81
CA TRP A 306 8.56 -21.55 -3.93
C TRP A 306 9.70 -22.30 -4.64
N SER A 307 9.60 -23.61 -4.73
CA SER A 307 10.54 -24.42 -5.52
C SER A 307 10.40 -24.13 -7.04
N ALA A 308 11.42 -24.52 -7.82
CA ALA A 308 11.42 -24.36 -9.27
C ALA A 308 10.21 -25.05 -9.95
N GLU A 309 9.65 -26.07 -9.36
CA GLU A 309 8.46 -26.79 -9.84
C GLU A 309 7.21 -25.88 -9.96
N ARG A 310 7.17 -24.79 -9.20
CA ARG A 310 6.08 -23.80 -9.30
C ARG A 310 6.09 -23.04 -10.61
N PHE A 311 7.22 -22.99 -11.28
CA PHE A 311 7.46 -22.20 -12.50
C PHE A 311 7.50 -23.07 -13.76
N VAL A 312 6.73 -24.17 -13.79
CA VAL A 312 6.55 -25.04 -14.96
C VAL A 312 5.17 -24.81 -15.59
N GLY A 313 5.06 -25.14 -16.89
CA GLY A 313 3.83 -24.98 -17.65
C GLY A 313 3.88 -23.77 -18.61
N PRO A 314 2.74 -23.38 -19.22
CA PRO A 314 2.70 -22.25 -20.13
C PRO A 314 3.07 -20.95 -19.40
N VAL A 315 3.97 -20.19 -20.04
CA VAL A 315 4.40 -18.89 -19.50
C VAL A 315 3.19 -17.94 -19.47
N PRO A 316 2.84 -17.37 -18.30
CA PRO A 316 1.74 -16.40 -18.24
C PRO A 316 2.08 -15.16 -19.05
N GLU A 317 1.16 -14.74 -19.91
CA GLU A 317 1.29 -13.53 -20.70
C GLU A 317 1.23 -12.30 -19.82
N GLN A 318 2.13 -11.33 -20.08
CA GLN A 318 2.10 -10.06 -19.36
C GLN A 318 0.93 -9.24 -19.86
N LYS A 319 -0.05 -8.98 -19.00
CA LYS A 319 -1.19 -8.14 -19.32
C LYS A 319 -0.88 -6.66 -19.11
N PHE A 320 -1.42 -5.84 -19.98
CA PHE A 320 -1.31 -4.39 -19.92
C PHE A 320 -2.69 -3.74 -19.76
N LEU A 321 -2.74 -2.61 -19.10
CA LEU A 321 -3.87 -1.68 -19.14
C LEU A 321 -3.83 -0.86 -20.43
N VAL A 322 -2.62 -0.37 -20.75
CA VAL A 322 -2.29 0.28 -22.02
C VAL A 322 -1.09 -0.45 -22.59
N GLU A 323 -1.25 -1.04 -23.76
CA GLU A 323 -0.30 -1.96 -24.38
C GLU A 323 1.11 -1.38 -24.47
N GLY A 324 2.09 -2.10 -23.93
CA GLY A 324 3.49 -1.68 -23.88
C GLY A 324 3.79 -0.45 -23.02
N VAL A 325 2.79 0.13 -22.32
CA VAL A 325 2.94 1.34 -21.53
C VAL A 325 2.67 1.07 -20.04
N PHE A 326 1.45 0.67 -19.67
CA PHE A 326 1.08 0.44 -18.26
C PHE A 326 0.70 -1.02 -18.04
N PRO A 327 1.57 -1.81 -17.40
CA PRO A 327 1.24 -3.19 -17.06
C PRO A 327 0.16 -3.24 -15.95
N LEU A 328 -0.65 -4.31 -15.93
CA LEU A 328 -1.56 -4.62 -14.83
C LEU A 328 -0.82 -5.19 -13.61
N GLY A 329 -1.40 -5.04 -12.43
CA GLY A 329 -0.89 -5.58 -11.18
C GLY A 329 0.41 -4.94 -10.70
N VAL A 330 0.76 -3.75 -11.20
CA VAL A 330 1.99 -3.05 -10.83
C VAL A 330 1.76 -1.56 -10.64
N THR A 331 2.69 -0.92 -9.91
CA THR A 331 2.69 0.53 -9.71
C THR A 331 3.53 1.21 -10.80
N SER A 332 2.97 2.29 -11.35
CA SER A 332 3.57 3.13 -12.39
C SER A 332 3.55 4.61 -11.98
N ILE A 333 4.47 5.40 -12.54
CA ILE A 333 4.50 6.85 -12.38
C ILE A 333 4.19 7.52 -13.72
N VAL A 334 3.32 8.54 -13.72
CA VAL A 334 3.17 9.52 -14.79
C VAL A 334 3.76 10.84 -14.31
N ALA A 335 4.92 11.19 -14.86
CA ALA A 335 5.66 12.37 -14.47
C ALA A 335 5.58 13.49 -15.52
N ALA A 336 5.39 14.72 -15.07
CA ALA A 336 5.46 15.90 -15.92
C ALA A 336 5.71 17.16 -15.09
N MET A 337 6.09 18.25 -15.75
CA MET A 337 6.14 19.57 -15.12
C MET A 337 4.72 20.05 -14.75
N GLY A 338 4.64 21.08 -13.93
CA GLY A 338 3.38 21.78 -13.70
C GLY A 338 2.78 22.26 -15.02
N ASP A 339 1.45 22.38 -15.07
CA ASP A 339 0.71 22.86 -16.25
C ASP A 339 0.85 22.00 -17.54
N THR A 340 1.35 20.77 -17.43
CA THR A 340 1.42 19.86 -18.60
C THR A 340 0.06 19.22 -18.92
N GLY A 341 -0.89 19.17 -17.96
CA GLY A 341 -2.21 18.55 -18.16
C GLY A 341 -2.29 17.06 -17.78
N LYS A 342 -1.46 16.63 -16.82
CA LYS A 342 -1.48 15.24 -16.30
C LYS A 342 -2.89 14.78 -15.89
N GLY A 343 -3.59 15.59 -15.07
CA GLY A 343 -4.93 15.24 -14.59
C GLY A 343 -5.94 15.06 -15.72
N MET A 344 -5.86 15.84 -16.80
CA MET A 344 -6.72 15.65 -17.99
C MET A 344 -6.42 14.33 -18.70
N LEU A 345 -5.14 13.96 -18.86
CA LEU A 345 -4.75 12.68 -19.47
C LEU A 345 -5.19 11.47 -18.63
N LEU A 346 -5.11 11.58 -17.30
CA LEU A 346 -5.52 10.49 -16.41
C LEU A 346 -7.05 10.35 -16.35
N LEU A 347 -7.80 11.46 -16.42
CA LEU A 347 -9.26 11.43 -16.58
C LEU A 347 -9.67 10.83 -17.94
N ASP A 348 -8.99 11.21 -19.02
CA ASP A 348 -9.20 10.63 -20.35
C ASP A 348 -8.93 9.12 -20.38
N LEU A 349 -7.82 8.69 -19.77
CA LEU A 349 -7.53 7.27 -19.60
C LEU A 349 -8.64 6.56 -18.82
N ALA A 350 -9.10 7.15 -17.72
CA ALA A 350 -10.19 6.59 -16.92
C ALA A 350 -11.47 6.39 -17.71
N LEU A 351 -11.87 7.40 -18.51
CA LEU A 351 -13.05 7.31 -19.39
C LEU A 351 -12.89 6.20 -20.44
N LYS A 352 -11.69 6.00 -20.95
CA LYS A 352 -11.37 4.95 -21.91
C LYS A 352 -11.36 3.55 -21.29
N VAL A 353 -10.87 3.41 -20.05
CA VAL A 353 -10.85 2.13 -19.33
C VAL A 353 -12.25 1.66 -18.93
N ILE A 354 -13.17 2.56 -18.57
CA ILE A 354 -14.55 2.17 -18.25
C ILE A 354 -15.38 1.88 -19.50
N SER A 355 -14.94 2.32 -20.68
CA SER A 355 -15.67 2.18 -21.95
C SER A 355 -15.67 0.73 -22.43
N ASP A 356 -16.73 0.32 -23.08
CA ASP A 356 -16.81 -0.99 -23.77
C ASP A 356 -16.36 -0.91 -25.24
N LYS A 357 -15.74 0.19 -25.68
CA LYS A 357 -15.30 0.38 -27.07
C LYS A 357 -13.93 -0.24 -27.28
N ASP A 358 -13.80 -1.06 -28.31
CA ASP A 358 -12.53 -1.61 -28.78
C ASP A 358 -11.66 -0.56 -29.49
N GLN A 359 -10.35 -0.82 -29.55
CA GLN A 359 -9.36 -0.04 -30.29
C GLN A 359 -9.25 1.44 -29.88
N ILE A 360 -9.43 1.74 -28.61
CA ILE A 360 -9.22 3.08 -28.07
C ILE A 360 -7.77 3.27 -27.68
N CYS A 361 -7.16 4.39 -28.11
CA CYS A 361 -5.78 4.73 -27.76
C CYS A 361 -5.70 5.72 -26.60
N SER A 362 -4.74 5.49 -25.71
CA SER A 362 -4.29 6.44 -24.70
C SER A 362 -2.78 6.32 -24.52
N PHE A 363 -2.09 7.41 -24.19
CA PHE A 363 -0.63 7.43 -24.11
C PHE A 363 0.09 6.88 -25.37
N GLY A 364 -0.57 7.03 -26.51
CA GLY A 364 -0.06 6.62 -27.82
C GLY A 364 -0.13 5.11 -28.10
N SER A 365 -0.84 4.33 -27.27
CA SER A 365 -1.05 2.90 -27.48
C SER A 365 -2.47 2.49 -27.14
N PHE A 366 -2.84 1.23 -27.43
CA PHE A 366 -4.19 0.74 -27.21
C PHE A 366 -4.47 0.46 -25.74
N VAL A 367 -5.67 0.82 -25.27
CA VAL A 367 -6.23 0.33 -24.00
C VAL A 367 -6.70 -1.10 -24.24
N THR A 368 -6.11 -2.07 -23.55
CA THR A 368 -6.34 -3.51 -23.78
C THR A 368 -7.18 -4.17 -22.69
N GLU A 369 -7.31 -3.51 -21.53
CA GLU A 369 -8.15 -4.01 -20.44
C GLU A 369 -9.14 -2.94 -19.99
N HIS A 370 -10.39 -3.35 -19.84
CA HIS A 370 -11.52 -2.51 -19.46
C HIS A 370 -12.11 -2.97 -18.13
N GLY A 371 -12.63 -2.05 -17.32
CA GLY A 371 -13.20 -2.37 -16.02
C GLY A 371 -13.40 -1.15 -15.13
N SER A 372 -13.42 -1.35 -13.81
CA SER A 372 -13.62 -0.28 -12.84
C SER A 372 -12.37 0.57 -12.64
N VAL A 373 -12.58 1.85 -12.36
CA VAL A 373 -11.52 2.85 -12.15
C VAL A 373 -11.80 3.64 -10.88
N VAL A 374 -10.77 3.87 -10.07
CA VAL A 374 -10.81 4.77 -8.91
C VAL A 374 -9.74 5.85 -9.07
N ILE A 375 -10.14 7.12 -8.93
CA ILE A 375 -9.24 8.28 -8.95
C ILE A 375 -9.34 9.01 -7.61
N PHE A 376 -8.21 9.19 -6.94
CA PHE A 376 -8.07 10.10 -5.81
C PHE A 376 -7.44 11.39 -6.29
N SER A 377 -8.21 12.47 -6.31
CA SER A 377 -7.75 13.81 -6.70
C SER A 377 -7.55 14.67 -5.45
N ALA A 378 -6.31 15.12 -5.22
CA ALA A 378 -5.98 15.92 -4.05
C ALA A 378 -5.96 17.44 -4.32
N GLU A 379 -5.88 17.86 -5.58
CA GLU A 379 -5.80 19.28 -5.97
C GLU A 379 -7.12 19.80 -6.52
N ASP A 380 -7.84 19.00 -7.31
CA ASP A 380 -9.07 19.41 -7.97
C ASP A 380 -10.30 19.14 -7.11
N ASP A 381 -11.17 20.11 -7.00
CA ASP A 381 -12.49 19.96 -6.38
C ASP A 381 -13.51 19.32 -7.35
N ALA A 382 -14.67 18.93 -6.81
CA ALA A 382 -15.73 18.30 -7.61
C ALA A 382 -16.20 19.16 -8.79
N SER A 383 -16.15 20.49 -8.64
CA SER A 383 -16.57 21.42 -9.70
C SER A 383 -15.58 21.44 -10.85
N GLU A 384 -14.27 21.43 -10.54
CA GLU A 384 -13.24 21.37 -11.59
C GLU A 384 -13.23 20.01 -12.29
N ILE A 385 -13.36 18.92 -11.53
CA ILE A 385 -13.49 17.57 -12.12
C ILE A 385 -14.69 17.50 -13.05
N HIS A 386 -15.83 18.07 -12.65
CA HIS A 386 -17.03 18.13 -13.51
C HIS A 386 -16.76 18.91 -14.80
N ARG A 387 -16.16 20.10 -14.72
CA ARG A 387 -15.79 20.90 -15.92
C ARG A 387 -14.87 20.14 -16.88
N ARG A 388 -13.91 19.38 -16.34
CA ARG A 388 -12.99 18.55 -17.15
C ARG A 388 -13.72 17.37 -17.79
N LEU A 389 -14.59 16.67 -17.05
CA LEU A 389 -15.40 15.59 -17.59
C LEU A 389 -16.32 16.06 -18.71
N GLU A 390 -16.96 17.22 -18.57
CA GLU A 390 -17.81 17.80 -19.63
C GLU A 390 -17.01 18.13 -20.92
N ARG A 391 -15.76 18.56 -20.77
CA ARG A 391 -14.88 18.80 -21.95
C ARG A 391 -14.44 17.50 -22.62
N LEU A 392 -14.17 16.44 -21.86
CA LEU A 392 -13.71 15.15 -22.39
C LEU A 392 -14.88 14.27 -22.90
N ASP A 393 -16.02 14.33 -22.24
CA ASP A 393 -17.19 13.52 -22.52
C ASP A 393 -18.48 14.35 -22.52
N PRO A 394 -18.64 15.28 -23.50
CA PRO A 394 -19.82 16.17 -23.56
C PRO A 394 -21.14 15.43 -23.80
N LYS A 395 -21.09 14.18 -24.24
CA LYS A 395 -22.28 13.33 -24.44
C LYS A 395 -22.64 12.52 -23.20
N CYS A 396 -21.90 12.69 -22.11
CA CYS A 396 -22.09 11.95 -20.87
C CYS A 396 -22.12 10.41 -21.04
N GLU A 397 -21.33 9.87 -21.99
CA GLU A 397 -21.25 8.41 -22.21
C GLU A 397 -20.79 7.65 -20.96
N ARG A 398 -20.01 8.29 -20.08
CA ARG A 398 -19.62 7.79 -18.76
C ARG A 398 -20.78 7.33 -17.88
N LEU A 399 -21.98 7.92 -18.06
CA LEU A 399 -23.15 7.57 -17.26
C LEU A 399 -23.70 6.17 -17.58
N LYS A 400 -23.34 5.60 -18.74
CA LYS A 400 -23.64 4.20 -19.09
C LYS A 400 -22.84 3.23 -18.21
N HIS A 401 -21.73 3.71 -17.62
CA HIS A 401 -20.77 2.95 -16.81
C HIS A 401 -20.60 3.56 -15.42
N LYS A 402 -21.67 4.16 -14.85
CA LYS A 402 -21.65 4.87 -13.57
C LYS A 402 -21.12 4.02 -12.40
N ASP A 403 -21.30 2.70 -12.47
CA ASP A 403 -20.87 1.76 -11.44
C ASP A 403 -19.39 1.33 -11.60
N LYS A 404 -18.70 1.84 -12.62
CA LYS A 404 -17.28 1.53 -12.90
C LYS A 404 -16.35 2.72 -12.66
N LEU A 405 -16.86 3.98 -12.53
CA LEU A 405 -16.04 5.17 -12.37
C LEU A 405 -16.26 5.81 -11.01
N PHE A 406 -15.24 5.80 -10.18
CA PHE A 406 -15.23 6.42 -8.85
C PHE A 406 -14.16 7.50 -8.80
N ILE A 407 -14.56 8.75 -8.61
CA ILE A 407 -13.63 9.88 -8.48
C ILE A 407 -13.85 10.53 -7.12
N VAL A 408 -12.80 10.56 -6.32
CA VAL A 408 -12.81 11.08 -4.95
C VAL A 408 -12.07 12.42 -4.91
N PRO A 409 -12.78 13.57 -4.94
CA PRO A 409 -12.17 14.89 -4.79
C PRO A 409 -11.90 15.17 -3.31
N LEU A 410 -10.67 15.00 -2.86
CA LEU A 410 -10.30 15.17 -1.45
C LEU A 410 -10.63 16.56 -0.87
N PRO A 411 -10.51 17.66 -1.63
CA PRO A 411 -10.94 18.98 -1.13
C PRO A 411 -12.39 19.04 -0.66
N ASN A 412 -13.28 18.21 -1.22
CA ASN A 412 -14.71 18.16 -0.86
C ASN A 412 -15.04 17.16 0.25
N VAL A 413 -14.19 16.16 0.49
CA VAL A 413 -14.49 15.02 1.39
C VAL A 413 -14.07 15.29 2.85
N ARG A 414 -13.62 16.52 3.19
CA ARG A 414 -13.18 16.92 4.53
C ARG A 414 -12.14 15.96 5.14
N GLY A 415 -11.01 15.82 4.51
CA GLY A 415 -9.91 15.04 5.07
C GLY A 415 -8.77 14.95 4.08
N SER A 416 -7.53 15.04 4.58
CA SER A 416 -6.37 14.64 3.80
C SER A 416 -6.28 13.12 3.86
N LEU A 417 -6.44 12.44 2.73
CA LEU A 417 -6.06 11.04 2.63
C LEU A 417 -4.52 10.98 2.70
N THR A 418 -4.03 10.47 3.82
CA THR A 418 -2.60 10.27 4.01
C THR A 418 -2.28 8.79 3.86
N ILE A 419 -1.36 8.43 2.98
CA ILE A 419 -0.89 7.03 2.84
C ILE A 419 0.09 6.72 3.98
N LEU A 420 1.11 7.56 4.13
CA LEU A 420 2.15 7.41 5.15
C LEU A 420 2.19 8.62 6.07
N ARG A 421 2.26 8.38 7.37
CA ARG A 421 2.39 9.42 8.40
C ARG A 421 3.63 9.20 9.27
N ASN A 422 4.21 10.30 9.76
CA ASN A 422 5.24 10.25 10.79
C ASN A 422 4.60 10.11 12.17
N VAL A 423 5.05 9.11 12.94
CA VAL A 423 4.67 8.92 14.34
C VAL A 423 5.89 9.18 15.22
N ARG A 424 5.75 10.05 16.21
CA ARG A 424 6.82 10.44 17.15
C ARG A 424 8.13 10.88 16.49
N GLY A 425 8.05 11.48 15.30
CA GLY A 425 9.17 12.12 14.61
C GLY A 425 10.21 11.21 13.96
N LYS A 426 10.09 9.88 14.05
CA LYS A 426 11.07 8.94 13.47
C LYS A 426 10.47 7.69 12.82
N ILE A 427 9.26 7.31 13.16
CA ILE A 427 8.62 6.09 12.67
C ILE A 427 7.62 6.48 11.60
N VAL A 428 7.77 5.91 10.41
CA VAL A 428 6.82 6.08 9.30
C VAL A 428 5.89 4.87 9.28
N GLU A 429 4.61 5.14 9.40
CA GLU A 429 3.56 4.11 9.44
C GLU A 429 2.51 4.36 8.35
N ILE A 430 1.83 3.29 7.93
CA ILE A 430 0.62 3.39 7.13
C ILE A 430 -0.49 4.06 7.97
N SER A 431 -1.27 4.92 7.35
CA SER A 431 -2.38 5.55 8.05
C SER A 431 -3.58 4.59 8.16
N PRO A 432 -4.35 4.63 9.27
CA PRO A 432 -5.57 3.83 9.41
C PRO A 432 -6.62 4.15 8.33
N GLU A 433 -6.65 5.40 7.87
CA GLU A 433 -7.51 5.85 6.79
C GLU A 433 -7.18 5.13 5.49
N PHE A 434 -5.89 5.00 5.17
CA PHE A 434 -5.45 4.30 3.97
C PHE A 434 -5.65 2.79 4.07
N GLU A 435 -5.45 2.18 5.24
CA GLU A 435 -5.78 0.77 5.47
C GLU A 435 -7.27 0.49 5.20
N SER A 436 -8.15 1.39 5.63
CA SER A 436 -9.59 1.28 5.34
C SER A 436 -9.89 1.39 3.84
N ILE A 437 -9.19 2.29 3.14
CA ILE A 437 -9.36 2.47 1.69
C ILE A 437 -8.83 1.25 0.93
N MET A 438 -7.71 0.66 1.31
CA MET A 438 -7.20 -0.56 0.69
C MET A 438 -8.26 -1.68 0.71
N LYS A 439 -8.94 -1.86 1.85
CA LYS A 439 -10.04 -2.86 1.97
C LYS A 439 -11.20 -2.54 1.03
N GLN A 440 -11.58 -1.27 0.91
CA GLN A 440 -12.64 -0.86 -0.01
C GLN A 440 -12.25 -1.08 -1.48
N LEU A 441 -11.00 -0.82 -1.84
CA LEU A 441 -10.48 -1.04 -3.20
C LEU A 441 -10.48 -2.53 -3.56
N GLU A 442 -10.19 -3.42 -2.62
CA GLU A 442 -10.24 -4.87 -2.82
C GLU A 442 -11.69 -5.41 -3.00
N GLU A 443 -12.69 -4.68 -2.52
CA GLU A 443 -14.13 -5.01 -2.68
C GLU A 443 -14.69 -4.59 -4.06
N ILE A 444 -14.01 -3.69 -4.79
CA ILE A 444 -14.47 -3.21 -6.10
C ILE A 444 -14.28 -4.30 -7.15
N LYS A 445 -15.36 -4.71 -7.77
CA LYS A 445 -15.33 -5.72 -8.83
C LYS A 445 -14.62 -5.20 -10.08
N ASP A 446 -13.80 -6.07 -10.67
CA ASP A 446 -13.10 -5.82 -11.94
C ASP A 446 -12.33 -4.48 -11.96
N LEU A 447 -11.64 -4.17 -10.85
CA LEU A 447 -10.84 -2.96 -10.73
C LEU A 447 -9.60 -3.07 -11.62
N LYS A 448 -9.43 -2.13 -12.54
CA LYS A 448 -8.33 -2.12 -13.52
C LYS A 448 -7.37 -0.97 -13.32
N LEU A 449 -7.84 0.15 -12.78
CA LEU A 449 -7.03 1.34 -12.62
C LEU A 449 -7.29 2.03 -11.29
N ILE A 450 -6.21 2.35 -10.58
CA ILE A 450 -6.21 3.23 -9.40
C ILE A 450 -5.28 4.41 -9.70
N VAL A 451 -5.74 5.62 -9.49
CA VAL A 451 -4.96 6.85 -9.73
C VAL A 451 -4.82 7.66 -8.44
N PHE A 452 -3.59 8.10 -8.16
CA PHE A 452 -3.30 9.09 -7.10
C PHE A 452 -2.73 10.37 -7.76
N ASP A 453 -3.46 11.46 -7.72
CA ASP A 453 -3.10 12.72 -8.40
C ASP A 453 -3.15 13.93 -7.46
N PRO A 454 -2.00 14.55 -7.12
CA PRO A 454 -0.63 14.06 -7.27
C PRO A 454 -0.16 13.24 -6.05
N LEU A 455 0.78 12.32 -6.25
CA LEU A 455 1.32 11.44 -5.20
C LEU A 455 1.81 12.20 -3.96
N ALA A 456 2.47 13.33 -4.16
CA ALA A 456 3.06 14.12 -3.07
C ALA A 456 2.03 14.59 -2.02
N SER A 457 0.78 14.81 -2.41
CA SER A 457 -0.29 15.26 -1.53
C SER A 457 -0.81 14.17 -0.59
N PHE A 458 -0.47 12.90 -0.85
CA PHE A 458 -0.89 11.75 -0.05
C PHE A 458 0.16 11.29 0.98
N ILE A 459 1.29 12.01 1.11
CA ILE A 459 2.40 11.57 1.93
C ILE A 459 2.80 12.68 2.89
N HIS A 460 2.62 12.44 4.18
CA HIS A 460 3.05 13.32 5.25
C HIS A 460 4.39 12.85 5.87
N ALA A 461 5.31 12.42 5.01
CA ALA A 461 6.68 12.05 5.33
C ALA A 461 7.63 12.60 4.26
N ASP A 462 8.89 12.84 4.61
CA ASP A 462 9.84 13.45 3.67
C ASP A 462 10.41 12.41 2.68
N ILE A 463 9.66 12.14 1.60
CA ILE A 463 10.08 11.25 0.51
C ILE A 463 11.24 11.82 -0.32
N ASN A 464 11.57 13.09 -0.17
CA ASN A 464 12.66 13.70 -0.91
C ASN A 464 14.00 13.57 -0.20
N ALA A 465 13.99 13.48 1.12
CA ALA A 465 15.19 13.38 1.94
C ALA A 465 15.47 11.94 2.40
N ASP A 466 14.45 11.11 2.60
CA ASP A 466 14.60 9.74 3.11
C ASP A 466 14.24 8.68 2.05
N PRO A 467 15.23 8.00 1.44
CA PRO A 467 14.99 6.92 0.49
C PRO A 467 14.16 5.76 1.06
N ALA A 468 14.29 5.45 2.37
CA ALA A 468 13.57 4.35 2.98
C ALA A 468 12.03 4.59 3.01
N VAL A 469 11.62 5.85 3.13
CA VAL A 469 10.20 6.24 3.01
C VAL A 469 9.68 5.97 1.60
N GLY A 470 10.49 6.31 0.59
CA GLY A 470 10.16 6.03 -0.81
C GLY A 470 10.03 4.55 -1.10
N ASP A 471 10.97 3.74 -0.62
CA ASP A 471 10.96 2.27 -0.78
C ASP A 471 9.73 1.66 -0.07
N TYR A 472 9.44 2.08 1.16
CA TYR A 472 8.27 1.60 1.90
C TYR A 472 6.95 1.93 1.19
N LEU A 473 6.82 3.16 0.69
CA LEU A 473 5.66 3.56 -0.10
C LEU A 473 5.48 2.69 -1.34
N MET A 474 6.56 2.46 -2.08
CA MET A 474 6.50 1.66 -3.31
C MET A 474 6.18 0.18 -3.01
N CYS A 475 6.69 -0.38 -1.93
CA CYS A 475 6.29 -1.72 -1.46
C CYS A 475 4.78 -1.77 -1.17
N LEU A 476 4.25 -0.80 -0.43
CA LEU A 476 2.84 -0.72 -0.08
C LEU A 476 1.93 -0.62 -1.31
N LEU A 477 2.26 0.27 -2.25
CA LEU A 477 1.50 0.40 -3.49
C LEU A 477 1.63 -0.84 -4.39
N SER A 478 2.79 -1.50 -4.38
CA SER A 478 2.98 -2.76 -5.11
C SER A 478 2.15 -3.89 -4.51
N ASP A 479 2.05 -3.96 -3.19
CA ASP A 479 1.18 -4.91 -2.50
C ASP A 479 -0.29 -4.69 -2.87
N LEU A 480 -0.74 -3.43 -2.90
CA LEU A 480 -2.10 -3.06 -3.33
C LEU A 480 -2.35 -3.42 -4.80
N ALA A 481 -1.37 -3.17 -5.68
CA ALA A 481 -1.47 -3.54 -7.09
C ALA A 481 -1.57 -5.06 -7.27
N CYS A 482 -0.79 -5.84 -6.52
CA CYS A 482 -0.83 -7.30 -6.54
C CYS A 482 -2.16 -7.85 -6.00
N SER A 483 -2.69 -7.29 -4.90
CA SER A 483 -3.93 -7.79 -4.27
C SER A 483 -5.16 -7.49 -5.11
N THR A 484 -5.21 -6.33 -5.76
CA THR A 484 -6.34 -5.90 -6.62
C THR A 484 -6.21 -6.39 -8.07
N GLY A 485 -4.99 -6.69 -8.52
CA GLY A 485 -4.68 -6.94 -9.93
C GLY A 485 -4.72 -5.69 -10.83
N ALA A 486 -5.00 -4.52 -10.26
CA ALA A 486 -5.13 -3.26 -10.99
C ALA A 486 -3.76 -2.62 -11.32
N SER A 487 -3.71 -1.82 -12.36
CA SER A 487 -2.61 -0.87 -12.58
C SER A 487 -2.77 0.31 -11.62
N ILE A 488 -1.74 0.60 -10.83
CA ILE A 488 -1.71 1.80 -10.00
C ILE A 488 -0.89 2.87 -10.71
N ILE A 489 -1.48 4.02 -11.00
CA ILE A 489 -0.79 5.15 -11.61
C ILE A 489 -0.74 6.31 -10.62
N THR A 490 0.48 6.76 -10.32
CA THR A 490 0.71 7.93 -9.48
C THR A 490 1.17 9.10 -10.33
N ALA A 491 0.43 10.21 -10.29
CA ALA A 491 0.86 11.45 -10.92
C ALA A 491 1.97 12.10 -10.09
N HIS A 492 3.05 12.48 -10.74
CA HIS A 492 4.20 13.05 -10.04
C HIS A 492 4.79 14.24 -10.76
N HIS A 493 5.44 15.14 -10.00
CA HIS A 493 6.06 16.32 -10.57
C HIS A 493 7.50 16.06 -11.04
N MET A 494 7.90 16.76 -12.09
CA MET A 494 9.29 16.83 -12.53
C MET A 494 9.97 18.09 -11.99
N ARG A 495 11.29 18.00 -11.78
CA ARG A 495 12.12 19.16 -11.46
C ARG A 495 12.31 20.01 -12.71
N LYS A 496 12.34 21.33 -12.56
CA LYS A 496 12.83 22.20 -13.64
C LYS A 496 14.29 21.87 -13.90
N PRO A 497 14.72 21.79 -15.18
CA PRO A 497 16.12 21.57 -15.50
C PRO A 497 17.03 22.62 -14.85
N LYS A 498 18.17 22.20 -14.32
CA LYS A 498 19.16 23.13 -13.77
C LYS A 498 19.78 23.93 -14.94
N GLY A 499 19.78 25.27 -14.82
CA GLY A 499 20.42 26.18 -15.78
C GLY A 499 19.70 26.29 -17.12
N GLU A 500 18.36 26.25 -17.15
CA GLU A 500 17.51 26.50 -18.34
C GLU A 500 17.77 25.58 -19.55
N LYS A 501 18.54 24.50 -19.36
CA LYS A 501 18.78 23.54 -20.46
C LYS A 501 17.53 22.70 -20.72
N PRO A 502 17.09 22.57 -21.98
CA PRO A 502 15.93 21.75 -22.31
C PRO A 502 16.22 20.25 -22.02
N ILE A 503 15.16 19.49 -21.74
CA ILE A 503 15.22 18.02 -21.68
C ILE A 503 15.16 17.52 -23.13
N LEU A 504 16.22 16.87 -23.57
CA LEU A 504 16.36 16.41 -24.96
C LEU A 504 16.30 14.87 -25.08
N THR A 505 16.60 14.13 -24.00
CA THR A 505 16.67 12.68 -24.03
C THR A 505 15.75 12.04 -22.99
N VAL A 506 15.44 10.76 -23.22
CA VAL A 506 14.64 9.93 -22.31
C VAL A 506 15.32 9.81 -20.92
N GLU A 507 16.65 9.70 -20.89
CA GLU A 507 17.45 9.62 -19.66
C GLU A 507 17.31 10.92 -18.86
N GLN A 508 17.46 12.06 -19.52
CA GLN A 508 17.27 13.37 -18.86
C GLN A 508 15.85 13.53 -18.32
N ALA A 509 14.84 13.05 -19.06
CA ALA A 509 13.45 13.07 -18.61
C ALA A 509 13.26 12.19 -17.37
N ARG A 510 13.88 11.01 -17.32
CA ARG A 510 13.88 10.12 -16.15
C ARG A 510 14.53 10.79 -14.94
N ASP A 511 15.70 11.40 -15.11
CA ASP A 511 16.46 12.06 -14.04
C ASP A 511 15.76 13.32 -13.50
N ALA A 512 14.89 13.93 -14.31
CA ALA A 512 14.09 15.08 -13.93
C ALA A 512 12.90 14.73 -13.02
N ILE A 513 12.53 13.46 -12.86
CA ILE A 513 11.44 13.05 -11.96
C ILE A 513 11.83 13.43 -10.52
N ARG A 514 10.92 14.11 -9.81
CA ARG A 514 11.15 14.60 -8.46
C ARG A 514 11.26 13.44 -7.45
N GLY A 515 11.98 13.65 -6.35
CA GLY A 515 12.09 12.70 -5.26
C GLY A 515 13.42 11.98 -5.20
N THR A 516 13.52 10.99 -4.32
CA THR A 516 14.68 10.11 -4.23
C THR A 516 14.70 9.13 -5.40
N SER A 517 15.87 8.60 -5.73
CA SER A 517 16.01 7.52 -6.71
C SER A 517 15.17 6.28 -6.34
N ALA A 518 14.88 6.08 -5.05
CA ALA A 518 14.04 5.02 -4.53
C ALA A 518 12.63 5.03 -5.15
N LEU A 519 12.00 6.21 -5.30
CA LEU A 519 10.68 6.34 -5.93
C LEU A 519 10.69 5.83 -7.38
N VAL A 520 11.61 6.32 -8.20
CA VAL A 520 11.69 5.92 -9.61
C VAL A 520 12.16 4.46 -9.74
N ASN A 521 13.07 4.02 -8.87
CA ASN A 521 13.57 2.64 -8.90
C ASN A 521 12.54 1.63 -8.38
N GLY A 522 11.70 2.01 -7.42
CA GLY A 522 10.67 1.15 -6.83
C GLY A 522 9.51 0.82 -7.77
N VAL A 523 9.14 1.72 -8.71
CA VAL A 523 8.07 1.44 -9.68
C VAL A 523 8.51 0.53 -10.80
N ARG A 524 7.56 -0.18 -11.41
CA ARG A 524 7.82 -1.07 -12.55
C ARG A 524 7.84 -0.35 -13.88
N CYS A 525 7.09 0.77 -14.00
CA CYS A 525 7.04 1.61 -15.19
C CYS A 525 7.01 3.10 -14.81
N SER A 526 7.64 3.94 -15.62
CA SER A 526 7.51 5.40 -15.53
C SER A 526 7.33 5.98 -16.91
N TYR A 527 6.27 6.76 -17.10
CA TYR A 527 6.01 7.56 -18.28
C TYR A 527 6.27 9.02 -17.96
N ALA A 528 6.99 9.73 -18.81
CA ALA A 528 7.29 11.14 -18.59
C ALA A 528 6.87 12.00 -19.78
N PHE A 529 6.40 13.21 -19.48
CA PHE A 529 6.15 14.26 -20.46
C PHE A 529 7.10 15.43 -20.21
N TRP A 530 7.70 15.94 -21.28
CA TRP A 530 8.58 17.12 -21.24
C TRP A 530 8.36 18.04 -22.42
N PRO A 531 8.57 19.36 -22.26
CA PRO A 531 8.40 20.32 -23.35
C PRO A 531 9.37 20.04 -24.49
N ILE A 532 8.92 20.22 -25.72
CA ILE A 532 9.77 20.20 -26.91
C ILE A 532 10.55 21.51 -27.00
N GLU A 533 11.81 21.45 -27.43
CA GLU A 533 12.68 22.61 -27.64
C GLU A 533 12.06 23.63 -28.65
N ASP A 534 12.27 24.92 -28.42
CA ASP A 534 11.60 25.98 -29.19
C ASP A 534 11.89 25.92 -30.68
N THR A 535 13.11 25.56 -31.09
CA THR A 535 13.46 25.37 -32.50
C THR A 535 12.66 24.26 -33.16
N ALA A 536 12.63 23.08 -32.55
CA ALA A 536 11.86 21.92 -33.02
C ALA A 536 10.34 22.23 -32.98
N LYS A 537 9.87 22.92 -31.94
CA LYS A 537 8.48 23.37 -31.85
C LYS A 537 8.05 24.25 -33.03
N GLN A 538 8.88 25.23 -33.41
CA GLN A 538 8.61 26.09 -34.56
C GLN A 538 8.53 25.31 -35.89
N GLU A 539 9.42 24.31 -36.06
CA GLU A 539 9.40 23.46 -37.23
C GLU A 539 8.14 22.60 -37.31
N ILE A 540 7.72 22.00 -36.18
CA ILE A 540 6.51 21.18 -36.11
C ILE A 540 5.29 22.07 -36.45
N PHE A 541 5.11 23.23 -35.85
CA PHE A 541 3.99 24.14 -36.16
C PHE A 541 4.00 24.61 -37.61
N ARG A 542 5.18 24.92 -38.14
CA ARG A 542 5.32 25.28 -39.58
C ARG A 542 4.89 24.14 -40.47
N SER A 543 5.29 22.89 -40.14
CA SER A 543 4.89 21.73 -40.90
C SER A 543 3.38 21.49 -40.86
N MET A 544 2.73 21.86 -39.76
CA MET A 544 1.27 21.74 -39.57
C MET A 544 0.50 22.88 -40.25
N GLY A 545 1.17 23.98 -40.61
CA GLY A 545 0.54 25.20 -41.12
C GLY A 545 -0.14 26.03 -40.02
N GLU A 546 0.29 25.86 -38.76
CA GLU A 546 -0.26 26.53 -37.60
C GLU A 546 0.75 27.54 -37.02
N THR A 547 0.24 28.50 -36.26
CA THR A 547 1.08 29.45 -35.50
C THR A 547 1.58 28.78 -34.20
N PRO A 548 2.86 28.98 -33.84
CA PRO A 548 3.41 28.45 -32.60
C PRO A 548 2.66 28.94 -31.35
N ARG A 549 2.35 28.03 -30.44
CA ARG A 549 1.65 28.31 -29.17
C ARG A 549 2.53 27.88 -28.01
N GLN A 550 2.49 28.63 -26.92
CA GLN A 550 3.15 28.23 -25.67
C GLN A 550 2.43 27.04 -25.04
N ASN A 551 3.14 26.20 -24.30
CA ASN A 551 2.61 25.03 -23.61
C ASN A 551 1.73 24.11 -24.47
N ALA A 552 2.00 24.01 -25.77
CA ALA A 552 1.17 23.26 -26.70
C ALA A 552 1.80 21.93 -27.12
N LEU A 553 3.12 21.85 -27.22
CA LEU A 553 3.82 20.64 -27.72
C LEU A 553 4.71 20.03 -26.64
N PHE A 554 4.57 18.72 -26.48
CA PHE A 554 5.33 17.94 -25.51
C PHE A 554 5.83 16.63 -26.14
N SER A 555 7.01 16.19 -25.73
CA SER A 555 7.44 14.82 -25.91
C SER A 555 6.94 13.96 -24.78
N GLY A 556 6.61 12.69 -25.07
CA GLY A 556 6.21 11.72 -24.06
C GLY A 556 6.76 10.34 -24.39
N ALA A 557 7.24 9.62 -23.38
CA ALA A 557 7.75 8.26 -23.53
C ALA A 557 7.77 7.48 -22.23
N VAL A 558 7.87 6.16 -22.35
CA VAL A 558 8.26 5.28 -21.23
C VAL A 558 9.76 5.50 -20.97
N VAL A 559 10.07 6.17 -19.86
CA VAL A 559 11.45 6.50 -19.45
C VAL A 559 12.08 5.44 -18.55
N LYS A 560 11.26 4.57 -17.94
CA LYS A 560 11.69 3.38 -17.20
C LYS A 560 10.70 2.23 -17.40
N ALA A 561 11.20 1.03 -17.62
CA ALA A 561 10.42 -0.20 -17.55
C ALA A 561 11.31 -1.36 -17.12
N ASN A 562 10.77 -2.27 -16.29
CA ASN A 562 11.46 -3.49 -15.86
C ASN A 562 11.13 -4.71 -16.74
N GLY A 563 10.19 -4.57 -17.68
CA GLY A 563 9.78 -5.60 -18.63
C GLY A 563 9.72 -5.05 -20.06
N LEU A 564 9.00 -5.76 -20.92
CA LEU A 564 8.72 -5.30 -22.28
C LEU A 564 7.95 -3.98 -22.23
N ALA A 565 8.40 -3.00 -23.00
CA ALA A 565 7.75 -1.69 -23.06
C ALA A 565 8.02 -1.02 -24.42
N ASP A 566 7.04 -0.25 -24.90
CA ASP A 566 7.22 0.66 -26.02
C ASP A 566 7.94 1.92 -25.54
N ARG A 567 9.20 2.06 -25.93
CA ARG A 567 10.05 3.23 -25.57
C ARG A 567 10.06 4.31 -26.65
N THR A 568 9.15 4.23 -27.61
CA THR A 568 9.03 5.23 -28.67
C THR A 568 8.73 6.59 -28.06
N VAL A 569 9.56 7.58 -28.38
CA VAL A 569 9.27 8.97 -28.05
C VAL A 569 8.16 9.47 -28.95
N ARG A 570 7.08 9.93 -28.35
CA ARG A 570 5.88 10.42 -29.02
C ARG A 570 5.78 11.92 -28.89
N THR A 571 5.13 12.56 -29.86
CA THR A 571 4.85 13.99 -29.86
C THR A 571 3.38 14.23 -29.58
N TYR A 572 3.11 15.03 -28.57
CA TYR A 572 1.76 15.38 -28.12
C TYR A 572 1.47 16.85 -28.38
N LEU A 573 0.29 17.12 -28.95
CA LEU A 573 -0.23 18.46 -29.13
C LEU A 573 -1.39 18.70 -28.18
N ARG A 574 -1.39 19.82 -27.47
CA ARG A 574 -2.52 20.21 -26.63
C ARG A 574 -3.68 20.68 -27.49
N ASN A 575 -4.80 19.99 -27.41
CA ASN A 575 -6.06 20.40 -27.98
C ASN A 575 -6.55 21.71 -27.31
N GLN A 576 -6.99 22.68 -28.08
CA GLN A 576 -7.37 24.01 -27.56
C GLN A 576 -8.72 24.00 -26.84
N GLU A 577 -9.64 23.14 -27.26
CA GLU A 577 -11.00 23.10 -26.71
C GLU A 577 -11.05 22.27 -25.43
N THR A 578 -10.43 21.08 -25.46
CA THR A 578 -10.46 20.15 -24.34
C THR A 578 -9.32 20.35 -23.35
N GLY A 579 -8.16 20.85 -23.80
CA GLY A 579 -6.93 20.91 -23.03
C GLY A 579 -6.17 19.57 -22.97
N LEU A 580 -6.70 18.51 -23.58
CA LEU A 580 -6.10 17.18 -23.63
C LEU A 580 -4.84 17.17 -24.51
N LEU A 581 -3.83 16.42 -24.13
CA LEU A 581 -2.68 16.12 -24.97
C LEU A 581 -2.99 14.95 -25.91
N GLU A 582 -3.02 15.22 -27.19
CA GLU A 582 -3.30 14.24 -28.24
C GLU A 582 -2.00 13.81 -28.93
N ASP A 583 -1.81 12.51 -29.14
CA ASP A 583 -0.64 11.98 -29.86
C ASP A 583 -0.74 12.30 -31.36
N ILE A 584 0.18 13.12 -31.85
CA ILE A 584 0.28 13.51 -33.26
C ILE A 584 1.48 12.86 -33.96
N THR A 585 2.16 11.89 -33.34
CA THR A 585 3.39 11.29 -33.83
C THR A 585 3.23 10.69 -35.23
N ALA A 586 2.14 9.97 -35.48
CA ALA A 586 1.86 9.38 -36.76
C ALA A 586 1.63 10.45 -37.85
N GLN A 587 0.96 11.55 -37.50
CA GLN A 587 0.69 12.67 -38.42
C GLN A 587 1.98 13.37 -38.82
N LEU A 588 2.93 13.51 -37.89
CA LEU A 588 4.25 14.11 -38.15
C LEU A 588 5.11 13.17 -39.03
N LYS A 589 5.12 11.86 -38.73
CA LYS A 589 5.87 10.87 -39.55
C LYS A 589 5.41 10.85 -41.01
N VAL A 590 4.11 11.00 -41.23
CA VAL A 590 3.56 11.10 -42.58
C VAL A 590 4.05 12.38 -43.30
N LYS A 591 4.26 13.48 -42.56
CA LYS A 591 4.78 14.76 -43.09
C LYS A 591 6.31 14.76 -43.24
N ASP A 592 7.02 13.99 -42.42
CA ASP A 592 8.50 13.98 -42.33
C ASP A 592 9.18 12.94 -43.20
N ILE A 593 8.43 12.24 -44.07
CA ILE A 593 9.05 11.48 -45.12
C ILE A 593 9.82 12.47 -46.00
N SER A 594 11.16 12.43 -45.85
CA SER A 594 12.02 13.36 -46.57
C SER A 594 11.63 13.34 -48.05
N ASP A 595 11.66 14.51 -48.71
CA ASP A 595 11.41 14.60 -50.17
C ASP A 595 12.20 13.56 -50.96
N LYS A 596 13.34 13.13 -50.43
CA LYS A 596 14.18 12.07 -51.03
C LYS A 596 13.50 10.67 -50.97
N SER A 597 12.87 10.32 -49.83
CA SER A 597 12.14 9.07 -49.67
C SER A 597 10.85 9.08 -50.50
N LEU A 598 10.12 10.18 -50.50
CA LEU A 598 8.94 10.38 -51.34
C LEU A 598 9.28 10.17 -52.82
N LYS A 599 10.39 10.76 -53.29
CA LYS A 599 10.88 10.58 -54.67
C LYS A 599 11.16 9.12 -55.00
N ILE A 600 11.81 8.38 -54.10
CA ILE A 600 12.10 6.95 -54.29
C ILE A 600 10.80 6.13 -54.39
N TYR A 601 9.84 6.35 -53.48
CA TYR A 601 8.55 5.65 -53.52
C TYR A 601 7.77 5.94 -54.79
N LEU A 602 7.75 7.20 -55.22
CA LEU A 602 7.06 7.62 -56.44
C LEU A 602 7.69 6.99 -57.69
N ILE A 603 9.04 6.98 -57.81
CA ILE A 603 9.77 6.35 -58.89
C ILE A 603 9.42 4.86 -58.97
N ASN A 604 9.46 4.14 -57.86
CA ASN A 604 9.16 2.73 -57.78
C ASN A 604 7.70 2.41 -58.18
N ALA A 605 6.75 3.22 -57.74
CA ALA A 605 5.34 3.06 -58.09
C ALA A 605 5.10 3.32 -59.59
N ILE A 606 5.69 4.39 -60.13
CA ILE A 606 5.60 4.68 -61.57
C ILE A 606 6.25 3.57 -62.40
N LYS A 607 7.43 3.08 -62.01
CA LYS A 607 8.12 1.96 -62.68
C LYS A 607 7.24 0.69 -62.68
N ARG A 608 6.69 0.29 -61.57
CA ARG A 608 5.81 -0.89 -61.45
C ARG A 608 4.59 -0.76 -62.35
N SER A 609 3.94 0.43 -62.29
CA SER A 609 2.77 0.70 -63.14
C SER A 609 3.07 0.66 -64.64
N ALA A 610 4.23 1.18 -65.02
CA ALA A 610 4.69 1.14 -66.40
C ALA A 610 4.97 -0.33 -66.87
N ILE A 611 5.67 -1.14 -66.07
CA ILE A 611 5.94 -2.55 -66.34
C ILE A 611 4.64 -3.33 -66.50
N ALA A 612 3.63 -3.05 -65.69
CA ALA A 612 2.32 -3.67 -65.75
C ALA A 612 1.45 -3.22 -66.95
N GLY A 613 1.92 -2.30 -67.79
CA GLY A 613 1.17 -1.79 -68.92
C GLY A 613 0.17 -0.68 -68.61
N HIS A 614 0.21 -0.12 -67.41
CA HIS A 614 -0.72 0.91 -66.90
C HIS A 614 0.00 2.20 -66.48
N PRO A 615 0.81 2.84 -67.36
CA PRO A 615 1.65 3.95 -67.01
C PRO A 615 0.83 5.19 -66.64
N PHE A 616 1.41 6.06 -65.84
CA PHE A 616 0.86 7.39 -65.52
C PHE A 616 1.30 8.41 -66.59
N THR A 617 0.51 9.48 -66.72
CA THR A 617 0.95 10.74 -67.33
C THR A 617 1.28 11.77 -66.25
N HIS A 618 2.01 12.82 -66.63
CA HIS A 618 2.29 13.92 -65.67
C HIS A 618 0.98 14.60 -65.23
N THR A 619 0.13 14.94 -66.20
CA THR A 619 -1.16 15.60 -65.99
C THR A 619 -2.27 14.95 -66.79
N GLY A 620 -3.54 15.33 -66.65
CA GLY A 620 -4.68 14.79 -67.36
C GLY A 620 -5.44 13.69 -66.62
N SER A 621 -6.29 12.95 -67.32
CA SER A 621 -7.13 11.91 -66.72
C SER A 621 -6.35 10.71 -66.17
N THR A 622 -5.25 10.37 -66.82
CA THR A 622 -4.29 9.33 -66.41
C THR A 622 -3.10 9.95 -65.61
N GLY A 623 -3.18 11.21 -65.23
CA GLY A 623 -2.15 11.94 -64.52
C GLY A 623 -1.94 11.42 -63.12
N VAL A 624 -0.72 11.49 -62.59
CA VAL A 624 -0.29 11.00 -61.28
C VAL A 624 -1.22 11.49 -60.18
N TYR A 625 -1.64 12.74 -60.17
CA TYR A 625 -2.53 13.25 -59.13
C TYR A 625 -3.95 12.69 -59.24
N LYS A 626 -4.52 12.62 -60.46
CA LYS A 626 -5.88 12.10 -60.64
C LYS A 626 -5.97 10.60 -60.33
N GLN A 627 -4.89 9.86 -60.59
CA GLN A 627 -4.79 8.42 -60.37
C GLN A 627 -4.02 8.07 -59.09
N ARG A 628 -3.92 9.02 -58.12
CA ARG A 628 -3.13 8.83 -56.88
C ARG A 628 -3.62 7.67 -56.01
N HIS A 629 -4.90 7.27 -56.12
CA HIS A 629 -5.45 6.09 -55.46
C HIS A 629 -4.74 4.79 -55.83
N ARG A 630 -4.04 4.76 -56.99
CA ARG A 630 -3.23 3.64 -57.46
C ARG A 630 -1.78 3.66 -56.93
N LEU A 631 -1.36 4.78 -56.36
CA LEU A 631 -0.06 4.93 -55.71
C LEU A 631 -0.10 4.37 -54.28
N PRO A 632 1.05 4.17 -53.61
CA PRO A 632 1.11 3.88 -52.17
C PRO A 632 0.31 4.89 -51.37
N GLU A 633 -0.23 4.44 -50.24
CA GLU A 633 -1.20 5.18 -49.39
C GLU A 633 -0.72 6.60 -48.98
N ILE A 634 0.60 6.74 -48.81
CA ILE A 634 1.28 8.00 -48.50
C ILE A 634 0.96 9.15 -49.51
N PHE A 635 0.59 8.82 -50.75
CA PHE A 635 0.27 9.81 -51.79
C PHE A 635 -1.22 10.15 -51.86
N HIS A 636 -2.10 9.35 -51.21
CA HIS A 636 -3.56 9.51 -51.33
C HIS A 636 -4.06 10.84 -50.79
N SER A 637 -3.48 11.32 -49.69
CA SER A 637 -3.82 12.60 -49.04
C SER A 637 -3.01 13.81 -49.55
N MET A 638 -2.04 13.58 -50.45
CA MET A 638 -1.16 14.64 -50.95
C MET A 638 -1.89 15.60 -51.89
N GLY A 639 -1.70 16.92 -51.64
CA GLY A 639 -2.25 17.96 -52.49
C GLY A 639 -1.66 17.93 -53.92
N ARG A 640 -2.44 18.43 -54.88
CA ARG A 640 -2.10 18.44 -56.31
C ARG A 640 -0.75 19.11 -56.59
N ASP A 641 -0.57 20.33 -56.08
CA ASP A 641 0.62 21.15 -56.40
C ASP A 641 1.91 20.50 -55.84
N ARG A 642 1.85 19.83 -54.71
CA ARG A 642 2.99 19.12 -54.13
C ARG A 642 3.36 17.89 -54.93
N LEU A 643 2.37 17.06 -55.30
CA LEU A 643 2.62 15.82 -56.05
C LEU A 643 3.11 16.11 -57.47
N GLU A 644 2.48 17.06 -58.16
CA GLU A 644 2.90 17.49 -59.51
C GLU A 644 4.30 18.12 -59.48
N ARG A 645 4.64 18.88 -58.41
CA ARG A 645 6.01 19.44 -58.22
C ARG A 645 7.05 18.32 -58.07
N VAL A 646 6.79 17.30 -57.25
CA VAL A 646 7.71 16.18 -57.05
C VAL A 646 7.94 15.44 -58.38
N VAL A 647 6.90 15.20 -59.18
CA VAL A 647 7.03 14.61 -60.53
C VAL A 647 7.88 15.51 -61.45
N GLN A 648 7.66 16.82 -61.42
CA GLN A 648 8.43 17.80 -62.19
C GLN A 648 9.93 17.77 -61.84
N GLU A 649 10.25 17.75 -60.59
CA GLU A 649 11.63 17.63 -60.09
C GLU A 649 12.30 16.33 -60.53
N LEU A 650 11.57 15.20 -60.50
CA LEU A 650 12.07 13.92 -60.96
C LEU A 650 12.32 13.89 -62.47
N LEU A 651 11.48 14.55 -63.24
CA LEU A 651 11.68 14.74 -64.68
C LEU A 651 12.91 15.63 -64.99
N GLN A 652 13.06 16.74 -64.23
CA GLN A 652 14.24 17.64 -64.36
C GLN A 652 15.55 16.93 -63.99
N ALA A 653 15.51 16.08 -62.92
CA ALA A 653 16.64 15.29 -62.47
C ALA A 653 16.91 14.04 -63.39
N LYS A 654 16.13 13.87 -64.43
CA LYS A 654 16.18 12.69 -65.33
C LYS A 654 16.04 11.34 -64.61
N GLN A 655 15.41 11.32 -63.44
CA GLN A 655 15.08 10.08 -62.71
C GLN A 655 13.78 9.46 -63.25
N LEU A 656 12.91 10.28 -63.82
CA LEU A 656 11.77 9.86 -64.63
C LEU A 656 11.94 10.48 -66.02
N VAL A 657 11.38 9.82 -67.01
CA VAL A 657 11.32 10.33 -68.41
C VAL A 657 9.89 10.17 -68.94
N LYS A 658 9.57 10.94 -69.95
CA LYS A 658 8.37 10.74 -70.77
C LYS A 658 8.73 9.77 -71.89
N GLY A 659 7.90 8.78 -72.12
CA GLY A 659 8.12 7.79 -73.20
C GLY A 659 6.87 7.52 -73.99
N MET A 660 6.98 6.66 -75.04
CA MET A 660 5.92 6.32 -75.97
C MET A 660 5.39 4.91 -75.74
N SER A 661 4.12 4.71 -76.08
CA SER A 661 3.59 3.36 -76.28
C SER A 661 4.01 2.80 -77.62
N LYS A 662 4.20 1.50 -77.75
CA LYS A 662 4.56 0.84 -79.06
C LYS A 662 3.57 1.22 -80.15
N GLY A 663 4.09 1.81 -81.22
CA GLY A 663 3.30 2.28 -82.37
C GLY A 663 2.71 3.72 -82.18
N SER A 664 2.99 4.44 -81.11
CA SER A 664 2.63 5.84 -80.92
C SER A 664 3.82 6.76 -81.21
N ARG A 665 3.52 7.99 -81.63
CA ARG A 665 4.54 9.06 -81.80
C ARG A 665 4.50 10.09 -80.68
N GLU A 666 3.72 9.85 -79.62
CA GLU A 666 3.47 10.81 -78.57
C GLU A 666 4.15 10.40 -77.25
N ASP A 667 5.11 11.26 -76.79
CA ASP A 667 5.85 11.07 -75.52
C ASP A 667 5.03 11.63 -74.35
N LYS A 668 4.22 10.80 -73.74
CA LYS A 668 3.36 11.24 -72.62
C LYS A 668 3.42 10.36 -71.37
N TRP A 669 3.90 9.16 -71.48
CA TRP A 669 3.88 8.19 -70.39
C TRP A 669 5.11 8.32 -69.49
N LEU A 670 4.91 8.42 -68.22
CA LEU A 670 5.99 8.47 -67.23
C LEU A 670 6.58 7.08 -67.03
N ASP A 671 7.90 7.01 -67.05
CA ASP A 671 8.66 5.77 -66.81
C ASP A 671 10.06 6.12 -66.29
N VAL A 672 10.80 5.10 -65.80
CA VAL A 672 12.25 5.21 -65.56
C VAL A 672 13.01 5.07 -66.86
N ILE A 673 14.26 5.56 -66.95
CA ILE A 673 15.07 5.57 -68.17
C ILE A 673 15.17 4.18 -68.85
N THR A 674 15.24 3.13 -68.07
CA THR A 674 15.33 1.73 -68.51
C THR A 674 13.97 1.04 -68.64
N GLY A 675 12.89 1.75 -68.48
CA GLY A 675 11.53 1.20 -68.46
C GLY A 675 10.96 0.99 -69.89
N PRO A 676 9.90 0.17 -70.04
CA PRO A 676 9.36 -0.24 -71.31
C PRO A 676 8.85 0.92 -72.17
N PHE A 677 8.27 1.97 -71.57
CA PHE A 677 7.77 3.13 -72.29
C PHE A 677 8.90 4.09 -72.68
N ALA A 678 9.90 4.24 -71.82
CA ALA A 678 11.11 5.02 -72.18
C ALA A 678 11.86 4.43 -73.35
N CYS A 679 11.85 3.08 -73.51
CA CYS A 679 12.45 2.37 -74.60
C CYS A 679 11.52 2.19 -75.85
N GLY A 680 10.31 2.72 -75.80
CA GLY A 680 9.33 2.64 -76.90
C GLY A 680 8.73 1.26 -77.18
N ILE A 681 8.92 0.32 -76.28
CA ILE A 681 8.42 -1.10 -76.46
C ILE A 681 7.18 -1.34 -75.51
N GLY A 682 6.83 -0.43 -74.67
CA GLY A 682 5.69 -0.53 -73.76
C GLY A 682 4.36 -0.58 -74.47
N LYS A 683 3.48 -1.48 -74.04
CA LYS A 683 2.09 -1.55 -74.54
C LYS A 683 1.17 -0.96 -73.47
N PHE A 684 0.37 0.05 -73.83
CA PHE A 684 -0.67 0.54 -72.95
C PHE A 684 -1.86 -0.42 -73.00
N THR A 685 -2.34 -0.80 -71.81
CA THR A 685 -3.53 -1.65 -71.60
C THR A 685 -4.66 -0.76 -71.02
N PRO A 686 -5.73 -0.45 -71.80
CA PRO A 686 -6.88 0.28 -71.24
C PRO A 686 -7.67 -0.60 -70.28
N GLY A 687 -8.26 0.01 -69.25
CA GLY A 687 -9.21 -0.68 -68.35
C GLY A 687 -8.68 -1.08 -66.96
N ALA A 688 -7.57 -0.51 -66.55
CA ALA A 688 -6.98 -0.80 -65.23
C ALA A 688 -7.52 0.08 -64.07
N GLU A 689 -8.83 0.15 -63.94
CA GLU A 689 -9.41 0.79 -62.76
C GLU A 689 -9.08 0.04 -61.47
N ASP A 690 -8.80 -1.25 -61.51
CA ASP A 690 -8.43 -2.12 -60.38
C ASP A 690 -6.93 -2.29 -60.13
N PHE A 691 -6.04 -1.71 -60.96
CA PHE A 691 -4.61 -1.84 -60.72
C PHE A 691 -4.13 -0.90 -59.63
N SER A 692 -3.76 -1.46 -58.49
CA SER A 692 -3.22 -0.76 -57.36
C SER A 692 -1.76 -1.15 -57.09
N CYS A 693 -0.87 -0.13 -56.99
CA CYS A 693 0.52 -0.36 -56.58
C CYS A 693 0.66 -0.49 -55.05
N ARG A 694 -0.43 -0.92 -54.38
CA ARG A 694 -0.47 -1.13 -52.92
C ARG A 694 0.41 -2.32 -52.56
N GLU A 695 1.61 -2.09 -52.18
CA GLU A 695 2.36 -2.97 -51.30
C GLU A 695 2.67 -2.23 -50.03
N ASN A 696 2.43 -2.89 -48.91
CA ASN A 696 2.71 -2.38 -47.56
C ASN A 696 4.17 -1.94 -47.48
N LEU A 697 4.36 -0.72 -46.97
CA LEU A 697 5.64 -0.14 -46.54
C LEU A 697 6.18 -0.87 -45.33
#